data_751dfcf03473955845db78a10ee661ba
#
_entry.id   751dfcf03473955845db78a10ee661ba
#
_cell.length_a   1.000
_cell.length_b   1.000
_cell.length_c   1.000
_cell.angle_alpha   90.00
_cell.angle_beta   90.00
_cell.angle_gamma   90.00
#
_symmetry.space_group_name_H-M   'P 1'
#
loop_
_entity.id
_entity.type
_entity.pdbx_description
1 polymer ?
#
loop_
_entity_poly.entity_id
_entity_poly.type
_entity_poly.pdbx_seq_one_letter_code
_entity_poly.pdbx_strand_id
1 'polypeptide(L)'
;MGKWVYSFEEGNAGMRNLLGGKGANLAEMTNLGLPIPQGFTVTTEACTDYYASGRQISDEIREQIFAALSELEKKQGKKFGDTENPLLVSVRSGARASMPGMMDTILNLGLTDVAVEGFAKKTGNPRFAYDSYRRFIQMFSDVVMEIPKSYFERILDEIKEAKGAKFDTDLTAEDLKQVIVRFKTVYEEKMGKAFPQDPGEQLMEAVKAVFRSWDNERAIVYRRMNDIPGDWGTAVNVQAMVFGNMGNTSGTGVAFTRNPSTGEKGIYGEYLINAQGEDVVAGIRTPQPITRLEQDLPECFKQFMEIANKLEDHYRDMQDMEFTIEDGRLFFLQTRNGKRTAQAALQIACDLVDEGRISPEEAVLRIEAKSLDQLLHPTFDAEALKKGTVIGQALPASPGAAAGKVYFTAAEAKAAHEKGERVVLVRLETSPEDIEGMHASEGILTVRGGMTSHAAVVARGMGTCCVSGCGDISINEEDKVFELGGHTYHEGDYISLDGSTGKIYDGDIQTREASISGNFDRMMKWADSFRKLQVRTNADTPADAANAVKYGAEGIGLCRTEHMFFEEDRIPKIRQMILSRTLQEREKALNELIPYQKGDFKGLYEAMEGRPVTIRFLDPPLHEFVPTEQDDIDDLAVKMMMTAEEVQEICDSLHEFNPMMGHRGCRLAVTYPEIARMQTRAVMEAAIEVRAEKGYDIVPEIMIPLVGDKKELKFVKDVVVETAEAVKKEKNSDIQYHIGTMIEIPRAALLANEIAEEAEFFSFGTNDLTQMTFGFSRDDAGKFLGDYYKNKIYESDPFARLDQKGVGQLVQMAAEKGRSTRPDIKLGICGEHGGDPSSIEFCHKVGLTYVSCSPYRVPIARLAAAQAAIKQK
;
A
#
# COMPACT_ATOMS: atom_id res chain seq x y z
N MET A 1 13.44 1.53 38.92
CA MET A 1 13.63 2.69 38.03
C MET A 1 13.84 2.19 36.63
N GLY A 2 12.99 2.58 35.68
CA GLY A 2 13.16 2.26 34.29
C GLY A 2 14.29 3.09 33.66
N LYS A 3 14.96 2.56 32.64
CA LYS A 3 15.92 3.33 31.87
C LYS A 3 15.21 3.90 30.64
N TRP A 4 15.03 5.23 30.62
CA TRP A 4 14.28 5.95 29.59
C TRP A 4 15.17 6.70 28.59
N VAL A 5 16.43 6.93 28.96
CA VAL A 5 17.37 7.73 28.17
C VAL A 5 18.69 7.00 27.98
N TYR A 6 19.18 6.96 26.75
CA TYR A 6 20.43 6.31 26.35
C TYR A 6 21.34 7.31 25.64
N SER A 7 22.62 7.42 26.06
CA SER A 7 23.61 8.11 25.24
C SER A 7 23.87 7.30 23.94
N PHE A 8 24.40 7.93 22.91
CA PHE A 8 24.72 7.21 21.68
C PHE A 8 25.75 6.08 21.89
N GLU A 9 26.63 6.23 22.87
CA GLU A 9 27.61 5.19 23.23
C GLU A 9 26.96 3.95 23.86
N GLU A 10 25.80 4.07 24.47
CA GLU A 10 25.10 3.00 25.17
C GLU A 10 24.18 2.17 24.26
N GLY A 11 23.93 2.61 23.04
CA GLY A 11 23.04 1.94 22.10
C GLY A 11 23.77 1.23 20.96
N ASN A 12 23.02 0.52 20.15
CA ASN A 12 23.50 -0.12 18.93
C ASN A 12 22.35 -0.32 17.92
N ALA A 13 22.68 -0.76 16.70
CA ALA A 13 21.72 -0.98 15.63
C ALA A 13 20.59 -1.99 15.95
N GLY A 14 20.84 -2.94 16.86
CA GLY A 14 19.86 -3.94 17.31
C GLY A 14 18.77 -3.39 18.22
N MET A 15 18.93 -2.19 18.75
CA MET A 15 18.01 -1.55 19.69
C MET A 15 16.94 -0.68 18.99
N ARG A 16 16.64 -0.96 17.74
CA ARG A 16 15.74 -0.16 16.93
C ARG A 16 14.32 -0.01 17.51
N ASN A 17 13.84 -1.04 18.21
CA ASN A 17 12.52 -0.97 18.84
C ASN A 17 12.46 0.05 19.98
N LEU A 18 13.56 0.23 20.67
CA LEU A 18 13.68 1.11 21.84
C LEU A 18 14.15 2.53 21.46
N LEU A 19 15.15 2.62 20.58
CA LEU A 19 15.80 3.88 20.23
C LEU A 19 15.24 4.50 18.93
N GLY A 20 14.33 3.80 18.26
CA GLY A 20 13.91 4.17 16.91
C GLY A 20 15.01 3.90 15.88
N GLY A 21 14.69 4.01 14.61
CA GLY A 21 15.66 3.77 13.54
C GLY A 21 16.82 4.77 13.55
N LYS A 22 16.53 6.05 13.76
CA LYS A 22 17.54 7.12 13.79
C LYS A 22 18.47 6.99 14.99
N GLY A 23 17.91 6.82 16.19
CA GLY A 23 18.69 6.70 17.42
C GLY A 23 19.61 5.46 17.42
N ALA A 24 19.09 4.32 16.98
CA ALA A 24 19.88 3.09 16.84
C ALA A 24 21.05 3.25 15.87
N ASN A 25 20.83 3.89 14.72
CA ASN A 25 21.89 4.13 13.75
C ASN A 25 22.91 5.16 14.21
N LEU A 26 22.47 6.22 14.90
CA LEU A 26 23.41 7.20 15.52
C LEU A 26 24.32 6.52 16.56
N ALA A 27 23.75 5.64 17.38
CA ALA A 27 24.51 4.86 18.34
C ALA A 27 25.50 3.91 17.65
N GLU A 28 25.07 3.20 16.61
CA GLU A 28 25.93 2.30 15.84
C GLU A 28 27.10 3.05 15.18
N MET A 29 26.83 4.17 14.51
CA MET A 29 27.87 5.01 13.91
C MET A 29 28.86 5.55 14.95
N THR A 30 28.38 5.91 16.14
CA THR A 30 29.23 6.36 17.23
C THR A 30 30.18 5.24 17.66
N ASN A 31 29.67 4.01 17.82
CA ASN A 31 30.47 2.85 18.20
C ASN A 31 31.46 2.41 17.11
N LEU A 32 31.17 2.69 15.85
CA LEU A 32 32.09 2.49 14.73
C LEU A 32 33.22 3.55 14.65
N GLY A 33 33.21 4.53 15.56
CA GLY A 33 34.21 5.60 15.61
C GLY A 33 34.05 6.64 14.51
N LEU A 34 32.87 6.79 13.93
CA LEU A 34 32.60 7.78 12.89
C LEU A 34 32.39 9.18 13.49
N PRO A 35 32.61 10.24 12.72
CA PRO A 35 32.45 11.62 13.18
C PRO A 35 30.96 11.99 13.31
N ILE A 36 30.38 11.63 14.41
CA ILE A 36 28.99 11.88 14.76
C ILE A 36 28.94 12.95 15.86
N PRO A 37 28.13 14.02 15.70
CA PRO A 37 27.84 14.91 16.81
C PRO A 37 27.21 14.14 17.95
N GLN A 38 27.74 14.31 19.16
CA GLN A 38 27.29 13.52 20.33
C GLN A 38 25.87 13.90 20.77
N GLY A 39 25.22 13.00 21.43
CA GLY A 39 23.86 13.19 21.90
C GLY A 39 23.31 12.00 22.67
N PHE A 40 22.01 12.01 22.88
CA PHE A 40 21.27 10.95 23.55
C PHE A 40 19.87 10.75 22.95
N THR A 41 19.31 9.61 23.21
CA THR A 41 17.97 9.23 22.75
C THR A 41 17.04 9.03 23.93
N VAL A 42 15.89 9.70 23.89
CA VAL A 42 14.74 9.40 24.76
C VAL A 42 13.90 8.34 24.06
N THR A 43 13.62 7.23 24.76
CA THR A 43 13.13 5.99 24.16
C THR A 43 11.70 6.07 23.62
N THR A 44 11.33 5.13 22.75
CA THR A 44 9.95 4.94 22.32
C THR A 44 9.02 4.60 23.48
N GLU A 45 9.51 3.91 24.49
CA GLU A 45 8.77 3.60 25.73
C GLU A 45 8.41 4.86 26.51
N ALA A 46 9.28 5.88 26.52
CA ALA A 46 8.97 7.17 27.13
C ALA A 46 7.82 7.89 26.38
N CYS A 47 7.72 7.71 25.05
CA CYS A 47 6.61 8.21 24.27
C CYS A 47 5.28 7.52 24.62
N THR A 48 5.29 6.19 24.74
CA THR A 48 4.08 5.45 25.14
C THR A 48 3.66 5.78 26.57
N ASP A 49 4.61 5.96 27.47
CA ASP A 49 4.33 6.44 28.85
C ASP A 49 3.72 7.85 28.85
N TYR A 50 4.23 8.76 28.02
CA TYR A 50 3.67 10.10 27.86
C TYR A 50 2.18 10.07 27.48
N TYR A 51 1.78 9.22 26.54
CA TYR A 51 0.38 9.07 26.16
C TYR A 51 -0.45 8.40 27.25
N ALA A 52 0.07 7.36 27.89
CA ALA A 52 -0.60 6.66 28.98
C ALA A 52 -0.82 7.57 30.21
N SER A 53 0.08 8.52 30.44
CA SER A 53 0.03 9.49 31.55
C SER A 53 -0.75 10.77 31.20
N GLY A 54 -1.61 10.76 30.18
CA GLY A 54 -2.42 11.91 29.80
C GLY A 54 -1.61 13.05 29.18
N ARG A 55 -0.61 12.72 28.38
CA ARG A 55 0.31 13.63 27.68
C ARG A 55 1.21 14.44 28.64
N GLN A 56 1.69 13.78 29.67
CA GLN A 56 2.63 14.33 30.65
C GLN A 56 3.93 13.52 30.64
N ILE A 57 5.06 14.21 30.77
CA ILE A 57 6.36 13.58 30.98
C ILE A 57 6.59 13.42 32.48
N SER A 58 6.85 12.20 32.93
CA SER A 58 7.11 11.91 34.35
C SER A 58 8.39 12.59 34.84
N ASP A 59 8.46 12.86 36.13
CA ASP A 59 9.66 13.43 36.77
C ASP A 59 10.89 12.53 36.56
N GLU A 60 10.72 11.24 36.61
CA GLU A 60 11.80 10.26 36.35
C GLU A 60 12.40 10.40 34.94
N ILE A 61 11.56 10.54 33.92
CA ILE A 61 12.02 10.76 32.52
C ILE A 61 12.71 12.11 32.43
N ARG A 62 12.14 13.16 33.01
CA ARG A 62 12.69 14.50 33.04
C ARG A 62 14.09 14.53 33.67
N GLU A 63 14.26 13.90 34.83
CA GLU A 63 15.55 13.80 35.52
C GLU A 63 16.61 13.10 34.66
N GLN A 64 16.23 12.02 34.00
CA GLN A 64 17.15 11.29 33.11
C GLN A 64 17.56 12.14 31.88
N ILE A 65 16.61 12.94 31.31
CA ILE A 65 16.92 13.86 30.21
C ILE A 65 17.98 14.88 30.65
N PHE A 66 17.78 15.52 31.79
CA PHE A 66 18.74 16.53 32.30
C PHE A 66 20.08 15.92 32.74
N ALA A 67 20.07 14.70 33.27
CA ALA A 67 21.33 13.97 33.56
C ALA A 67 22.11 13.68 32.27
N ALA A 68 21.43 13.21 31.22
CA ALA A 68 22.05 12.98 29.91
C ALA A 68 22.56 14.28 29.27
N LEU A 69 21.81 15.38 29.40
CA LEU A 69 22.25 16.69 28.95
C LEU A 69 23.54 17.16 29.66
N SER A 70 23.62 16.96 30.97
CA SER A 70 24.82 17.29 31.76
C SER A 70 26.06 16.50 31.28
N GLU A 71 25.90 15.21 30.95
CA GLU A 71 26.98 14.42 30.37
C GLU A 71 27.36 14.92 28.95
N LEU A 72 26.38 15.29 28.14
CA LEU A 72 26.64 15.90 26.83
C LEU A 72 27.41 17.20 26.93
N GLU A 73 27.07 18.07 27.88
CA GLU A 73 27.80 19.31 28.18
C GLU A 73 29.28 19.04 28.51
N LYS A 74 29.55 18.05 29.35
CA LYS A 74 30.93 17.64 29.66
C LYS A 74 31.70 17.18 28.44
N LYS A 75 31.09 16.33 27.61
CA LYS A 75 31.70 15.82 26.37
C LYS A 75 31.98 16.93 25.36
N GLN A 76 31.13 17.92 25.25
CA GLN A 76 31.25 19.00 24.30
C GLN A 76 32.13 20.15 24.83
N GLY A 77 32.41 20.20 26.13
CA GLY A 77 33.09 21.32 26.76
C GLY A 77 32.32 22.62 26.67
N LYS A 78 31.00 22.54 26.54
CA LYS A 78 30.09 23.68 26.42
C LYS A 78 28.91 23.47 27.36
N LYS A 79 28.28 24.56 27.76
CA LYS A 79 27.12 24.51 28.63
C LYS A 79 25.85 24.95 27.90
N PHE A 80 24.75 24.21 28.10
CA PHE A 80 23.46 24.53 27.54
C PHE A 80 22.92 25.84 28.13
N GLY A 81 22.64 26.80 27.25
CA GLY A 81 22.22 28.15 27.65
C GLY A 81 23.32 29.04 28.20
N ASP A 82 24.60 28.68 28.03
CA ASP A 82 25.72 29.54 28.43
C ASP A 82 25.70 30.86 27.68
N THR A 83 26.10 31.90 28.39
CA THR A 83 26.13 33.28 27.86
C THR A 83 27.37 33.58 27.04
N GLU A 84 28.42 32.76 27.11
CA GLU A 84 29.68 32.98 26.39
C GLU A 84 29.93 31.96 25.30
N ASN A 85 29.68 30.66 25.59
CA ASN A 85 29.91 29.55 24.67
C ASN A 85 28.78 28.52 24.76
N PRO A 86 27.59 28.86 24.28
CA PRO A 86 26.43 28.00 24.45
C PRO A 86 26.54 26.67 23.69
N LEU A 87 26.18 25.58 24.35
CA LEU A 87 25.83 24.33 23.69
C LEU A 87 24.46 24.51 23.04
N LEU A 88 24.38 24.26 21.76
CA LEU A 88 23.10 24.19 21.03
C LEU A 88 22.82 22.77 20.66
N VAL A 89 21.55 22.38 20.73
CA VAL A 89 21.12 21.03 20.39
C VAL A 89 19.95 21.04 19.38
N SER A 90 19.86 19.97 18.63
CA SER A 90 18.66 19.62 17.86
C SER A 90 17.82 18.61 18.62
N VAL A 91 16.51 18.65 18.43
CA VAL A 91 15.55 17.67 18.93
C VAL A 91 14.80 17.09 17.74
N ARG A 92 15.01 15.80 17.49
CA ARG A 92 14.51 15.14 16.29
C ARG A 92 13.74 13.88 16.65
N SER A 93 12.66 13.62 15.92
CA SER A 93 11.93 12.35 16.01
C SER A 93 12.74 11.17 15.45
N GLY A 94 12.44 9.98 15.95
CA GLY A 94 13.06 8.74 15.49
C GLY A 94 12.13 7.55 15.69
N ALA A 95 11.17 7.32 14.80
CA ALA A 95 10.30 6.15 14.85
C ALA A 95 11.04 4.86 14.46
N ARG A 96 10.48 3.70 14.83
CA ARG A 96 11.01 2.38 14.44
C ARG A 96 11.02 2.20 12.92
N ALA A 97 9.97 2.68 12.25
CA ALA A 97 9.88 2.75 10.80
C ALA A 97 10.20 4.17 10.31
N SER A 98 10.80 4.27 9.13
CA SER A 98 11.08 5.57 8.52
C SER A 98 9.77 6.25 8.08
N MET A 99 9.53 7.46 8.58
CA MET A 99 8.34 8.27 8.28
C MET A 99 8.76 9.68 7.82
N PRO A 100 9.31 9.84 6.61
CA PRO A 100 9.89 11.11 6.15
C PRO A 100 8.86 12.23 6.10
N GLY A 101 9.19 13.37 6.73
CA GLY A 101 8.32 14.55 6.72
C GLY A 101 7.04 14.44 7.57
N MET A 102 6.82 13.30 8.23
CA MET A 102 5.58 13.09 9.01
C MET A 102 5.67 13.61 10.44
N MET A 103 6.88 13.71 10.98
CA MET A 103 7.11 14.16 12.35
C MET A 103 8.13 15.31 12.41
N ASP A 104 8.15 15.98 13.55
CA ASP A 104 8.77 17.27 13.70
C ASP A 104 10.25 17.21 14.09
N THR A 105 10.96 18.28 13.77
CA THR A 105 12.37 18.54 14.12
C THR A 105 12.50 19.97 14.60
N ILE A 106 13.25 20.20 15.67
CA ILE A 106 13.57 21.52 16.20
C ILE A 106 15.08 21.66 16.27
N LEU A 107 15.62 22.75 15.72
CA LEU A 107 17.04 23.03 15.66
C LEU A 107 17.39 24.24 16.54
N ASN A 108 18.68 24.36 16.89
CA ASN A 108 19.25 25.51 17.58
C ASN A 108 18.69 25.78 18.98
N LEU A 109 18.19 24.76 19.68
CA LEU A 109 17.75 24.91 21.07
C LEU A 109 18.92 25.33 21.96
N GLY A 110 18.62 26.19 22.92
CA GLY A 110 19.60 26.75 23.83
C GLY A 110 19.90 28.20 23.57
N LEU A 111 19.46 28.77 22.45
CA LEU A 111 19.58 30.18 22.16
C LEU A 111 18.55 31.01 22.96
N THR A 112 19.03 32.06 23.54
CA THR A 112 18.30 33.10 24.26
C THR A 112 18.80 34.46 23.84
N ASP A 113 18.15 35.53 24.29
CA ASP A 113 18.62 36.92 23.99
C ASP A 113 20.05 37.18 24.45
N VAL A 114 20.44 36.55 25.56
CA VAL A 114 21.83 36.65 26.11
C VAL A 114 22.78 35.67 25.45
N ALA A 115 22.36 34.42 25.28
CA ALA A 115 23.22 33.38 24.70
C ALA A 115 23.60 33.69 23.25
N VAL A 116 22.74 34.32 22.45
CA VAL A 116 23.06 34.67 21.05
C VAL A 116 24.19 35.70 20.94
N GLU A 117 24.31 36.63 21.88
CA GLU A 117 25.40 37.58 21.89
C GLU A 117 26.76 36.94 22.13
N GLY A 118 26.83 36.00 23.11
CA GLY A 118 28.00 35.19 23.36
C GLY A 118 28.37 34.32 22.17
N PHE A 119 27.36 33.68 21.58
CA PHE A 119 27.51 32.86 20.37
C PHE A 119 28.07 33.67 19.19
N ALA A 120 27.58 34.88 18.97
CA ALA A 120 28.10 35.79 17.95
C ALA A 120 29.57 36.18 18.17
N LYS A 121 29.95 36.50 19.42
CA LYS A 121 31.35 36.77 19.80
C LYS A 121 32.24 35.55 19.64
N LYS A 122 31.81 34.40 20.08
CA LYS A 122 32.57 33.14 20.03
C LYS A 122 32.84 32.67 18.59
N THR A 123 31.89 32.80 17.74
CA THR A 123 32.00 32.40 16.31
C THR A 123 32.68 33.44 15.45
N GLY A 124 32.77 34.69 15.93
CA GLY A 124 33.25 35.82 15.12
C GLY A 124 32.35 36.16 13.94
N ASN A 125 31.11 35.59 13.93
CA ASN A 125 30.15 35.75 12.85
C ASN A 125 28.77 36.14 13.39
N PRO A 126 28.51 37.42 13.68
CA PRO A 126 27.22 37.87 14.21
C PRO A 126 26.05 37.54 13.29
N ARG A 127 26.24 37.69 11.97
CA ARG A 127 25.17 37.33 11.04
C ARG A 127 24.70 35.87 11.20
N PHE A 128 25.63 34.93 11.26
CA PHE A 128 25.37 33.54 11.47
C PHE A 128 24.62 33.26 12.81
N ALA A 129 25.07 33.89 13.89
CA ALA A 129 24.49 33.73 15.20
C ALA A 129 23.02 34.21 15.25
N TYR A 130 22.75 35.38 14.71
CA TYR A 130 21.40 35.95 14.69
C TYR A 130 20.48 35.25 13.69
N ASP A 131 21.01 34.76 12.58
CA ASP A 131 20.24 33.88 11.67
C ASP A 131 19.83 32.56 12.34
N SER A 132 20.74 31.94 13.09
CA SER A 132 20.44 30.74 13.87
C SER A 132 19.36 30.98 14.93
N TYR A 133 19.38 32.14 15.59
CA TYR A 133 18.35 32.49 16.57
C TYR A 133 16.99 32.77 15.93
N ARG A 134 16.97 33.54 14.83
CA ARG A 134 15.74 33.76 14.07
C ARG A 134 15.09 32.44 13.60
N ARG A 135 15.90 31.52 13.05
CA ARG A 135 15.46 30.20 12.63
C ARG A 135 14.89 29.39 13.81
N PHE A 136 15.55 29.46 14.97
CA PHE A 136 15.07 28.79 16.18
C PHE A 136 13.72 29.34 16.64
N ILE A 137 13.56 30.66 16.72
CA ILE A 137 12.29 31.27 17.11
C ILE A 137 11.17 30.88 16.17
N GLN A 138 11.39 30.92 14.88
CA GLN A 138 10.41 30.52 13.88
C GLN A 138 10.02 29.06 14.04
N MET A 139 11.00 28.18 14.09
CA MET A 139 10.77 26.73 14.17
C MET A 139 10.12 26.32 15.49
N PHE A 140 10.55 26.88 16.62
CA PHE A 140 9.93 26.65 17.91
C PHE A 140 8.48 27.16 17.94
N SER A 141 8.22 28.31 17.38
CA SER A 141 6.87 28.87 17.32
C SER A 141 5.92 28.03 16.46
N ASP A 142 6.39 27.59 15.31
CA ASP A 142 5.60 26.77 14.37
C ASP A 142 5.40 25.35 14.89
N VAL A 143 6.48 24.65 15.19
CA VAL A 143 6.45 23.22 15.55
C VAL A 143 5.99 22.98 16.98
N VAL A 144 6.51 23.76 17.95
CA VAL A 144 6.23 23.51 19.36
C VAL A 144 4.92 24.17 19.80
N MET A 145 4.68 25.39 19.36
CA MET A 145 3.53 26.21 19.77
C MET A 145 2.40 26.26 18.74
N GLU A 146 2.59 25.60 17.59
CA GLU A 146 1.58 25.50 16.53
C GLU A 146 1.10 26.86 15.98
N ILE A 147 2.00 27.85 15.98
CA ILE A 147 1.73 29.15 15.36
C ILE A 147 2.03 29.03 13.86
N PRO A 148 1.08 29.35 12.97
CA PRO A 148 1.27 29.16 11.53
C PRO A 148 2.53 29.87 11.02
N LYS A 149 3.37 29.14 10.31
CA LYS A 149 4.65 29.57 9.74
C LYS A 149 4.53 30.84 8.87
N SER A 150 3.40 31.02 8.20
CA SER A 150 3.11 32.13 7.33
C SER A 150 3.23 33.50 7.99
N TYR A 151 3.00 33.61 9.29
CA TYR A 151 3.20 34.88 10.03
C TYR A 151 4.68 35.30 10.02
N PHE A 152 5.57 34.37 10.17
CA PHE A 152 7.02 34.58 10.22
C PHE A 152 7.62 34.80 8.83
N GLU A 153 7.18 33.98 7.87
CA GLU A 153 7.62 34.12 6.46
C GLU A 153 7.26 35.48 5.90
N ARG A 154 6.07 36.00 6.19
CA ARG A 154 5.64 37.34 5.77
C ARG A 154 6.58 38.44 6.31
N ILE A 155 6.94 38.37 7.58
CA ILE A 155 7.87 39.34 8.20
C ILE A 155 9.22 39.32 7.51
N LEU A 156 9.74 38.11 7.26
CA LEU A 156 11.03 37.95 6.61
C LEU A 156 11.01 38.50 5.19
N ASP A 157 9.94 38.23 4.45
CA ASP A 157 9.77 38.74 3.08
C ASP A 157 9.64 40.28 3.04
N GLU A 158 8.87 40.87 3.95
CA GLU A 158 8.76 42.34 4.08
C GLU A 158 10.12 42.99 4.32
N ILE A 159 10.95 42.38 5.18
CA ILE A 159 12.30 42.94 5.47
C ILE A 159 13.24 42.73 4.27
N LYS A 160 13.19 41.59 3.60
CA LYS A 160 13.94 41.35 2.37
C LYS A 160 13.57 42.36 1.29
N GLU A 161 12.29 42.58 1.07
CA GLU A 161 11.81 43.56 0.09
C GLU A 161 12.27 44.98 0.41
N ALA A 162 12.11 45.39 1.67
CA ALA A 162 12.56 46.73 2.13
C ALA A 162 14.06 46.98 1.97
N LYS A 163 14.86 45.91 2.01
CA LYS A 163 16.31 45.93 1.88
C LYS A 163 16.81 45.62 0.45
N GLY A 164 15.92 45.27 -0.46
CA GLY A 164 16.30 44.82 -1.80
C GLY A 164 17.07 43.50 -1.82
N ALA A 165 16.95 42.69 -0.77
CA ALA A 165 17.56 41.36 -0.64
C ALA A 165 16.77 40.30 -1.40
N LYS A 166 17.46 39.43 -2.13
CA LYS A 166 16.84 38.34 -2.87
C LYS A 166 16.72 37.07 -2.01
N PHE A 167 17.74 36.78 -1.22
CA PHE A 167 17.87 35.63 -0.38
C PHE A 167 18.03 36.01 1.08
N ASP A 168 17.67 35.10 1.98
CA ASP A 168 17.90 35.26 3.42
C ASP A 168 19.39 35.55 3.73
N THR A 169 20.29 34.95 2.94
CA THR A 169 21.74 35.13 3.05
C THR A 169 22.21 36.55 2.74
N ASP A 170 21.40 37.37 2.10
CA ASP A 170 21.72 38.77 1.77
C ASP A 170 21.43 39.71 2.95
N LEU A 171 20.71 39.26 3.96
CA LEU A 171 20.40 40.06 5.15
C LEU A 171 21.61 40.22 6.07
N THR A 172 21.81 41.40 6.60
CA THR A 172 22.86 41.70 7.58
C THR A 172 22.48 41.23 8.99
N ALA A 173 23.46 41.21 9.91
CA ALA A 173 23.20 40.93 11.31
C ALA A 173 22.16 41.90 11.92
N GLU A 174 22.22 43.19 11.57
CA GLU A 174 21.23 44.18 12.06
C GLU A 174 19.85 43.98 11.49
N ASP A 175 19.74 43.56 10.22
CA ASP A 175 18.45 43.19 9.62
C ASP A 175 17.84 41.98 10.35
N LEU A 176 18.65 40.96 10.66
CA LEU A 176 18.23 39.78 11.39
C LEU A 176 17.79 40.06 12.83
N LYS A 177 18.44 41.02 13.49
CA LYS A 177 17.98 41.53 14.81
C LYS A 177 16.57 42.12 14.72
N GLN A 178 16.28 42.86 13.67
CA GLN A 178 14.93 43.41 13.43
C GLN A 178 13.91 42.31 13.20
N VAL A 179 14.30 41.29 12.42
CA VAL A 179 13.44 40.08 12.22
C VAL A 179 13.14 39.42 13.55
N ILE A 180 14.14 39.19 14.41
CA ILE A 180 14.00 38.54 15.71
C ILE A 180 13.02 39.31 16.61
N VAL A 181 13.12 40.64 16.67
CA VAL A 181 12.23 41.48 17.46
C VAL A 181 10.78 41.28 16.99
N ARG A 182 10.53 41.32 15.68
CA ARG A 182 9.21 41.14 15.10
C ARG A 182 8.68 39.71 15.31
N PHE A 183 9.54 38.71 15.21
CA PHE A 183 9.16 37.30 15.47
C PHE A 183 8.72 37.10 16.93
N LYS A 184 9.45 37.62 17.87
CA LYS A 184 9.12 37.58 19.29
C LYS A 184 7.81 38.32 19.59
N THR A 185 7.55 39.43 18.90
CA THR A 185 6.27 40.15 19.04
C THR A 185 5.08 39.27 18.58
N VAL A 186 5.21 38.62 17.44
CA VAL A 186 4.16 37.66 16.95
C VAL A 186 3.96 36.51 17.95
N TYR A 187 5.06 35.94 18.47
CA TYR A 187 4.99 34.90 19.48
C TYR A 187 4.19 35.35 20.72
N GLU A 188 4.54 36.53 21.24
CA GLU A 188 3.86 37.08 22.43
C GLU A 188 2.39 37.41 22.17
N GLU A 189 2.05 37.95 21.02
CA GLU A 189 0.69 38.26 20.61
C GLU A 189 -0.16 36.97 20.50
N LYS A 190 0.43 35.88 19.99
CA LYS A 190 -0.29 34.61 19.81
C LYS A 190 -0.35 33.76 21.08
N MET A 191 0.69 33.77 21.89
CA MET A 191 0.81 32.93 23.09
C MET A 191 0.42 33.62 24.38
N GLY A 192 0.30 34.96 24.39
CA GLY A 192 0.04 35.74 25.62
C GLY A 192 1.19 35.72 26.62
N LYS A 193 2.40 35.28 26.19
CA LYS A 193 3.61 35.24 27.00
C LYS A 193 4.84 35.44 26.12
N ALA A 194 5.92 35.95 26.70
CA ALA A 194 7.20 36.16 25.99
C ALA A 194 7.80 34.85 25.53
N PHE A 195 8.62 34.91 24.48
CA PHE A 195 9.39 33.75 23.98
C PHE A 195 10.29 33.20 25.10
N PRO A 196 10.32 31.83 25.34
CA PRO A 196 11.04 31.23 26.47
C PRO A 196 12.52 31.54 26.47
N GLN A 197 13.01 32.08 27.58
CA GLN A 197 14.41 32.41 27.82
C GLN A 197 15.12 31.40 28.74
N ASP A 198 14.40 30.37 29.20
CA ASP A 198 14.96 29.22 29.94
C ASP A 198 15.24 28.08 28.96
N PRO A 199 16.51 27.72 28.72
CA PRO A 199 16.86 26.62 27.81
C PRO A 199 16.29 25.28 28.22
N GLY A 200 16.18 25.01 29.53
CA GLY A 200 15.56 23.78 30.04
C GLY A 200 14.08 23.68 29.69
N GLU A 201 13.34 24.77 29.78
CA GLU A 201 11.94 24.85 29.34
C GLU A 201 11.84 24.63 27.83
N GLN A 202 12.71 25.26 27.03
CA GLN A 202 12.77 25.07 25.59
C GLN A 202 12.96 23.60 25.23
N LEU A 203 13.88 22.89 25.88
CA LEU A 203 14.16 21.49 25.64
C LEU A 203 12.94 20.59 25.96
N MET A 204 12.34 20.79 27.13
CA MET A 204 11.22 19.95 27.55
C MET A 204 9.99 20.16 26.67
N GLU A 205 9.69 21.39 26.27
CA GLU A 205 8.60 21.67 25.34
C GLU A 205 8.86 21.08 23.95
N ALA A 206 10.11 21.10 23.48
CA ALA A 206 10.50 20.47 22.23
C ALA A 206 10.35 18.93 22.26
N VAL A 207 10.75 18.27 23.37
CA VAL A 207 10.56 16.82 23.55
C VAL A 207 9.06 16.47 23.54
N LYS A 208 8.25 17.23 24.23
CA LYS A 208 6.78 17.05 24.21
C LYS A 208 6.21 17.22 22.80
N ALA A 209 6.66 18.22 22.07
CA ALA A 209 6.23 18.46 20.70
C ALA A 209 6.53 17.29 19.77
N VAL A 210 7.72 16.70 19.87
CA VAL A 210 8.07 15.50 19.10
C VAL A 210 7.19 14.32 19.49
N PHE A 211 6.90 14.11 20.76
CA PHE A 211 5.96 13.06 21.17
C PHE A 211 4.55 13.30 20.64
N ARG A 212 4.06 14.55 20.67
CA ARG A 212 2.75 14.91 20.10
C ARG A 212 2.68 14.67 18.60
N SER A 213 3.79 14.88 17.87
CA SER A 213 3.83 14.71 16.43
C SER A 213 3.55 13.27 15.97
N TRP A 214 3.70 12.29 16.85
CA TRP A 214 3.28 10.91 16.58
C TRP A 214 1.80 10.80 16.28
N ASP A 215 0.97 11.62 16.90
CA ASP A 215 -0.48 11.63 16.77
C ASP A 215 -1.02 12.77 15.88
N ASN A 216 -0.16 13.47 15.14
CA ASN A 216 -0.66 14.43 14.16
C ASN A 216 -1.32 13.69 12.97
N GLU A 217 -2.25 14.35 12.30
CA GLU A 217 -3.08 13.75 11.26
C GLU A 217 -2.24 13.13 10.12
N ARG A 218 -1.21 13.84 9.65
CA ARG A 218 -0.32 13.33 8.59
C ARG A 218 0.43 12.06 9.01
N ALA A 219 0.86 11.98 10.27
CA ALA A 219 1.55 10.80 10.79
C ALA A 219 0.59 9.61 10.96
N ILE A 220 -0.64 9.85 11.41
CA ILE A 220 -1.69 8.81 11.52
C ILE A 220 -2.03 8.24 10.14
N VAL A 221 -2.26 9.11 9.15
CA VAL A 221 -2.56 8.69 7.77
C VAL A 221 -1.39 7.89 7.19
N TYR A 222 -0.17 8.39 7.35
CA TYR A 222 1.02 7.69 6.86
C TYR A 222 1.18 6.30 7.48
N ARG A 223 1.01 6.17 8.80
CA ARG A 223 1.07 4.88 9.48
C ARG A 223 0.04 3.90 8.96
N ARG A 224 -1.19 4.34 8.77
CA ARG A 224 -2.27 3.52 8.22
C ARG A 224 -1.94 3.03 6.80
N MET A 225 -1.41 3.90 5.95
CA MET A 225 -1.04 3.56 4.57
C MET A 225 0.15 2.60 4.49
N ASN A 226 0.99 2.55 5.52
CA ASN A 226 2.21 1.74 5.55
C ASN A 226 2.16 0.62 6.59
N ASP A 227 0.99 0.27 7.11
CA ASP A 227 0.78 -0.80 8.09
C ASP A 227 1.66 -0.67 9.35
N ILE A 228 1.91 0.56 9.81
CA ILE A 228 2.72 0.84 11.00
C ILE A 228 1.81 0.91 12.22
N PRO A 229 2.00 0.05 13.25
CA PRO A 229 1.18 0.05 14.46
C PRO A 229 1.23 1.39 15.21
N GLY A 230 0.07 1.84 15.68
CA GLY A 230 -0.07 3.11 16.39
C GLY A 230 0.54 3.11 17.80
N ASP A 231 0.71 1.94 18.41
CA ASP A 231 1.26 1.75 19.75
C ASP A 231 2.80 1.76 19.82
N TRP A 232 3.47 1.85 18.68
CA TRP A 232 4.94 1.86 18.65
C TRP A 232 5.58 3.12 19.24
N GLY A 233 4.93 4.26 19.10
CA GLY A 233 5.48 5.54 19.50
C GLY A 233 6.72 5.97 18.71
N THR A 234 7.29 7.11 19.09
CA THR A 234 8.53 7.65 18.52
C THR A 234 9.57 7.87 19.60
N ALA A 235 10.85 7.64 19.30
CA ALA A 235 11.95 8.12 20.11
C ALA A 235 12.23 9.60 19.80
N VAL A 236 12.96 10.25 20.71
CA VAL A 236 13.45 11.62 20.55
C VAL A 236 14.97 11.63 20.63
N ASN A 237 15.63 12.12 19.61
CA ASN A 237 17.09 12.28 19.59
C ASN A 237 17.47 13.72 19.89
N VAL A 238 18.21 13.93 20.96
CA VAL A 238 18.79 15.21 21.35
C VAL A 238 20.27 15.15 21.01
N GLN A 239 20.71 16.01 20.09
CA GLN A 239 22.05 15.92 19.50
C GLN A 239 22.69 17.31 19.44
N ALA A 240 23.98 17.38 19.76
CA ALA A 240 24.75 18.60 19.62
C ALA A 240 24.68 19.12 18.15
N MET A 241 24.46 20.42 18.00
CA MET A 241 24.42 21.06 16.68
C MET A 241 25.81 21.14 16.04
N VAL A 242 25.84 20.89 14.74
CA VAL A 242 26.94 21.27 13.84
C VAL A 242 26.36 22.12 12.72
N PHE A 243 27.13 23.08 12.22
CA PHE A 243 26.62 24.15 11.39
C PHE A 243 27.25 24.17 10.00
N GLY A 244 26.43 23.92 8.99
CA GLY A 244 26.82 24.00 7.59
C GLY A 244 26.79 25.42 7.01
N ASN A 245 26.37 26.41 7.80
CA ASN A 245 26.18 27.80 7.38
C ASN A 245 27.16 28.81 8.06
N MET A 246 28.35 28.32 8.40
CA MET A 246 29.40 29.18 8.96
C MET A 246 30.29 29.85 7.92
N GLY A 247 29.99 29.74 6.65
CA GLY A 247 30.79 30.33 5.55
C GLY A 247 31.11 29.31 4.46
N ASN A 248 32.03 29.66 3.59
CA ASN A 248 32.35 28.88 2.39
C ASN A 248 33.14 27.57 2.64
N THR A 249 33.66 27.40 3.86
CA THR A 249 34.30 26.14 4.31
C THR A 249 33.31 25.21 4.98
N SER A 250 32.05 25.58 4.98
CA SER A 250 30.94 24.83 5.58
C SER A 250 29.89 24.50 4.55
N GLY A 251 29.12 23.43 4.79
CA GLY A 251 28.07 23.00 3.92
C GLY A 251 27.26 21.84 4.51
N THR A 252 26.22 21.45 3.80
CA THR A 252 25.38 20.33 4.19
C THR A 252 24.88 19.59 2.96
N GLY A 253 24.56 18.32 3.09
CA GLY A 253 24.06 17.55 1.97
C GLY A 253 23.45 16.22 2.36
N VAL A 254 22.88 15.60 1.36
CA VAL A 254 22.28 14.27 1.42
C VAL A 254 22.86 13.43 0.29
N ALA A 255 23.27 12.22 0.59
CA ALA A 255 23.82 11.34 -0.42
C ALA A 255 23.47 9.87 -0.18
N PHE A 256 23.46 9.12 -1.29
CA PHE A 256 23.23 7.69 -1.33
C PHE A 256 24.47 6.97 -1.85
N THR A 257 24.77 5.81 -1.33
CA THR A 257 25.87 4.98 -1.82
C THR A 257 25.61 4.36 -3.18
N ARG A 258 24.34 4.30 -3.59
CA ARG A 258 23.88 3.84 -4.93
C ARG A 258 22.71 4.71 -5.38
N ASN A 259 22.47 4.75 -6.69
CA ASN A 259 21.34 5.51 -7.22
C ASN A 259 20.00 4.93 -6.71
N PRO A 260 19.17 5.69 -5.97
CA PRO A 260 17.92 5.20 -5.40
C PRO A 260 16.82 4.94 -6.44
N SER A 261 16.99 5.44 -7.66
CA SER A 261 16.03 5.24 -8.76
C SER A 261 16.39 4.04 -9.64
N THR A 262 17.66 3.80 -9.90
CA THR A 262 18.13 2.76 -10.83
C THR A 262 18.86 1.61 -10.15
N GLY A 263 19.40 1.82 -8.94
CA GLY A 263 20.24 0.86 -8.23
C GLY A 263 21.71 0.84 -8.68
N GLU A 264 22.09 1.68 -9.63
CA GLU A 264 23.45 1.75 -10.14
C GLU A 264 24.43 2.09 -9.01
N LYS A 265 25.54 1.36 -8.98
CA LYS A 265 26.59 1.55 -7.97
C LYS A 265 27.34 2.84 -8.21
N GLY A 266 27.48 3.65 -7.18
CA GLY A 266 28.18 4.93 -7.20
C GLY A 266 27.46 5.94 -6.32
N ILE A 267 28.24 6.89 -5.81
CA ILE A 267 27.69 7.93 -4.95
C ILE A 267 26.72 8.82 -5.72
N TYR A 268 25.55 9.02 -5.15
CA TYR A 268 24.48 9.84 -5.71
C TYR A 268 23.96 10.80 -4.64
N GLY A 269 23.92 12.07 -4.91
CA GLY A 269 23.45 13.03 -3.91
C GLY A 269 23.74 14.47 -4.27
N GLU A 270 23.38 15.34 -3.33
CA GLU A 270 23.43 16.79 -3.49
C GLU A 270 23.94 17.46 -2.22
N TYR A 271 24.57 18.61 -2.37
CA TYR A 271 25.03 19.43 -1.26
C TYR A 271 24.91 20.92 -1.58
N LEU A 272 24.92 21.71 -0.53
CA LEU A 272 24.99 23.16 -0.58
C LEU A 272 26.13 23.66 0.31
N ILE A 273 26.95 24.60 -0.20
CA ILE A 273 27.92 25.36 0.59
C ILE A 273 27.19 26.46 1.34
N ASN A 274 27.63 26.75 2.55
CA ASN A 274 27.06 27.76 3.44
C ASN A 274 25.53 27.61 3.59
N ALA A 275 25.08 26.44 4.05
CA ALA A 275 23.68 26.09 4.18
C ALA A 275 23.42 25.18 5.37
N GLN A 276 22.21 25.22 5.88
CA GLN A 276 21.64 24.22 6.78
C GLN A 276 20.84 23.17 6.01
N GLY A 277 20.55 22.02 6.65
CA GLY A 277 19.84 20.92 6.02
C GLY A 277 18.46 21.30 5.45
N GLU A 278 17.74 22.19 6.13
CA GLU A 278 16.46 22.72 5.68
C GLU A 278 16.56 23.53 4.38
N ASP A 279 17.68 24.18 4.10
CA ASP A 279 17.91 24.97 2.87
C ASP A 279 18.02 24.03 1.64
N VAL A 280 18.53 22.82 1.81
CA VAL A 280 18.60 21.80 0.74
C VAL A 280 17.20 21.37 0.33
N VAL A 281 16.32 21.17 1.32
CA VAL A 281 14.95 20.69 1.10
C VAL A 281 14.02 21.81 0.60
N ALA A 282 14.24 23.05 1.06
CA ALA A 282 13.39 24.19 0.70
C ALA A 282 13.47 24.61 -0.77
N GLY A 283 14.51 24.17 -1.49
CA GLY A 283 14.65 24.45 -2.92
C GLY A 283 14.90 25.91 -3.29
N ILE A 284 15.23 26.75 -2.32
CA ILE A 284 15.48 28.20 -2.52
C ILE A 284 16.78 28.42 -3.31
N ARG A 285 17.78 27.60 -3.07
CA ARG A 285 19.04 27.57 -3.81
C ARG A 285 19.19 26.23 -4.50
N THR A 286 19.77 26.20 -5.72
CA THR A 286 20.00 24.97 -6.46
C THR A 286 21.16 24.18 -5.86
N PRO A 287 20.96 22.98 -5.34
CA PRO A 287 22.04 22.12 -4.84
C PRO A 287 23.01 21.73 -5.96
N GLN A 288 24.24 21.43 -5.57
CA GLN A 288 25.25 20.88 -6.46
C GLN A 288 25.33 19.37 -6.36
N PRO A 289 25.64 18.64 -7.44
CA PRO A 289 25.91 17.22 -7.37
C PRO A 289 27.05 16.91 -6.38
N ILE A 290 26.87 15.85 -5.58
CA ILE A 290 27.85 15.44 -4.54
C ILE A 290 29.27 15.26 -5.09
N THR A 291 29.42 14.84 -6.34
CA THR A 291 30.73 14.67 -7.00
C THR A 291 31.52 15.95 -7.13
N ARG A 292 30.86 17.09 -7.20
CA ARG A 292 31.52 18.40 -7.24
C ARG A 292 32.20 18.76 -5.91
N LEU A 293 31.80 18.15 -4.81
CA LEU A 293 32.42 18.36 -3.50
C LEU A 293 33.92 17.99 -3.51
N GLU A 294 34.34 17.09 -4.39
CA GLU A 294 35.76 16.77 -4.62
C GLU A 294 36.57 18.01 -5.02
N GLN A 295 35.96 18.92 -5.75
CA GLN A 295 36.64 20.18 -6.17
C GLN A 295 36.54 21.25 -5.09
N ASP A 296 35.40 21.39 -4.44
CA ASP A 296 35.13 22.46 -3.46
C ASP A 296 35.80 22.19 -2.11
N LEU A 297 35.74 20.94 -1.62
CA LEU A 297 36.29 20.53 -0.33
C LEU A 297 36.90 19.10 -0.43
N PRO A 298 38.05 18.94 -1.08
CA PRO A 298 38.61 17.63 -1.46
C PRO A 298 38.90 16.71 -0.29
N GLU A 299 39.40 17.20 0.84
CA GLU A 299 39.68 16.36 2.01
C GLU A 299 38.39 15.86 2.67
N CYS A 300 37.36 16.71 2.69
CA CYS A 300 36.03 16.31 3.17
C CYS A 300 35.40 15.25 2.25
N PHE A 301 35.52 15.39 0.94
CA PHE A 301 35.01 14.41 -0.03
C PHE A 301 35.72 13.07 0.11
N LYS A 302 37.05 13.06 0.26
CA LYS A 302 37.81 11.85 0.47
C LYS A 302 37.35 11.10 1.74
N GLN A 303 37.25 11.83 2.85
CA GLN A 303 36.78 11.26 4.11
C GLN A 303 35.33 10.77 3.99
N PHE A 304 34.49 11.53 3.27
CA PHE A 304 33.10 11.14 3.00
C PHE A 304 33.02 9.79 2.28
N MET A 305 33.79 9.61 1.20
CA MET A 305 33.82 8.38 0.44
C MET A 305 34.29 7.16 1.26
N GLU A 306 35.30 7.36 2.10
CA GLU A 306 35.80 6.31 3.01
C GLU A 306 34.70 5.87 3.99
N ILE A 307 33.98 6.83 4.58
CA ILE A 307 32.88 6.55 5.52
C ILE A 307 31.67 5.94 4.81
N ALA A 308 31.29 6.45 3.63
CA ALA A 308 30.18 5.92 2.84
C ALA A 308 30.41 4.43 2.49
N ASN A 309 31.59 4.07 2.04
CA ASN A 309 31.95 2.69 1.78
C ASN A 309 31.94 1.83 3.06
N LYS A 310 32.48 2.35 4.15
CA LYS A 310 32.45 1.65 5.45
C LYS A 310 31.03 1.38 5.94
N LEU A 311 30.12 2.34 5.75
CA LEU A 311 28.72 2.18 6.14
C LEU A 311 27.98 1.15 5.26
N GLU A 312 28.18 1.20 3.94
CA GLU A 312 27.59 0.21 3.03
C GLU A 312 28.09 -1.20 3.33
N ASP A 313 29.39 -1.35 3.62
CA ASP A 313 30.00 -2.65 3.99
C ASP A 313 29.45 -3.14 5.34
N HIS A 314 29.33 -2.26 6.32
CA HIS A 314 28.85 -2.62 7.65
C HIS A 314 27.38 -3.06 7.64
N TYR A 315 26.51 -2.28 7.01
CA TYR A 315 25.09 -2.60 6.93
C TYR A 315 24.76 -3.59 5.82
N ARG A 316 25.71 -3.86 4.93
CA ARG A 316 25.53 -4.73 3.77
C ARG A 316 24.32 -4.34 2.92
N ASP A 317 24.08 -3.03 2.82
CA ASP A 317 22.98 -2.44 2.05
C ASP A 317 23.30 -1.00 1.67
N MET A 318 22.63 -0.50 0.62
CA MET A 318 22.71 0.88 0.20
C MET A 318 22.33 1.81 1.36
N GLN A 319 23.14 2.82 1.56
CA GLN A 319 22.93 3.80 2.64
C GLN A 319 22.47 5.15 2.08
N ASP A 320 21.53 5.75 2.77
CA ASP A 320 21.06 7.12 2.67
C ASP A 320 21.68 7.88 3.85
N MET A 321 22.47 8.90 3.57
CA MET A 321 23.31 9.59 4.54
C MET A 321 23.04 11.08 4.52
N GLU A 322 22.86 11.65 5.70
CA GLU A 322 22.85 13.10 5.90
C GLU A 322 24.17 13.52 6.53
N PHE A 323 24.81 14.53 5.98
CA PHE A 323 26.08 15.04 6.46
C PHE A 323 26.12 16.56 6.51
N THR A 324 26.99 17.07 7.38
CA THR A 324 27.28 18.51 7.50
C THR A 324 28.78 18.70 7.61
N ILE A 325 29.28 19.72 6.96
CA ILE A 325 30.67 20.16 7.06
C ILE A 325 30.67 21.48 7.82
N GLU A 326 31.30 21.50 8.97
CA GLU A 326 31.47 22.69 9.80
C GLU A 326 32.93 23.11 9.76
N ASP A 327 33.21 24.23 9.12
CA ASP A 327 34.56 24.79 9.01
C ASP A 327 35.65 23.76 8.61
N GLY A 328 35.40 23.06 7.50
CA GLY A 328 36.26 22.02 6.96
C GLY A 328 36.25 20.67 7.71
N ARG A 329 35.37 20.50 8.66
CA ARG A 329 35.22 19.24 9.41
C ARG A 329 33.93 18.54 9.02
N LEU A 330 34.06 17.30 8.60
CA LEU A 330 32.91 16.47 8.19
C LEU A 330 32.25 15.78 9.40
N PHE A 331 30.92 15.84 9.44
CA PHE A 331 30.08 15.11 10.40
C PHE A 331 28.95 14.39 9.69
N PHE A 332 28.65 13.16 10.12
CA PHE A 332 27.47 12.43 9.71
C PHE A 332 26.36 12.64 10.74
N LEU A 333 25.18 13.06 10.26
CA LEU A 333 24.03 13.32 11.12
C LEU A 333 23.07 12.15 11.17
N GLN A 334 23.03 11.36 10.10
CA GLN A 334 22.13 10.22 9.94
C GLN A 334 22.66 9.28 8.89
N THR A 335 22.45 7.99 9.13
CA THR A 335 22.47 6.95 8.09
C THR A 335 21.24 6.08 8.24
N ARG A 336 20.75 5.56 7.12
CA ARG A 336 19.68 4.56 7.08
C ARG A 336 19.79 3.75 5.80
N ASN A 337 19.16 2.59 5.78
CA ASN A 337 18.97 1.87 4.53
C ASN A 337 18.13 2.76 3.60
N GLY A 338 18.67 3.05 2.42
CA GLY A 338 18.09 4.05 1.54
C GLY A 338 16.72 3.61 0.99
N LYS A 339 15.76 4.53 1.03
CA LYS A 339 14.52 4.35 0.28
C LYS A 339 14.83 4.35 -1.20
N ARG A 340 14.21 3.46 -1.93
CA ARG A 340 14.51 3.17 -3.34
C ARG A 340 13.27 2.72 -4.08
N THR A 341 13.29 2.86 -5.40
CA THR A 341 12.27 2.29 -6.26
C THR A 341 12.34 0.76 -6.23
N ALA A 342 11.28 0.09 -6.65
CA ALA A 342 11.28 -1.36 -6.76
C ALA A 342 12.36 -1.86 -7.74
N GLN A 343 12.58 -1.16 -8.84
CA GLN A 343 13.65 -1.45 -9.80
C GLN A 343 15.03 -1.37 -9.15
N ALA A 344 15.31 -0.29 -8.42
CA ALA A 344 16.56 -0.14 -7.68
C ALA A 344 16.74 -1.20 -6.61
N ALA A 345 15.68 -1.55 -5.90
CA ALA A 345 15.71 -2.61 -4.87
C ALA A 345 16.14 -3.96 -5.46
N LEU A 346 15.58 -4.35 -6.59
CA LEU A 346 15.98 -5.58 -7.29
C LEU A 346 17.43 -5.53 -7.77
N GLN A 347 17.82 -4.42 -8.39
CA GLN A 347 19.20 -4.24 -8.87
C GLN A 347 20.22 -4.34 -7.74
N ILE A 348 19.97 -3.62 -6.65
CA ILE A 348 20.88 -3.60 -5.48
C ILE A 348 20.94 -4.96 -4.81
N ALA A 349 19.81 -5.63 -4.62
CA ALA A 349 19.78 -6.96 -4.01
C ALA A 349 20.57 -8.00 -4.83
N CYS A 350 20.39 -8.01 -6.15
CA CYS A 350 21.13 -8.88 -7.05
C CYS A 350 22.62 -8.57 -7.06
N ASP A 351 23.00 -7.28 -7.13
CA ASP A 351 24.40 -6.86 -7.10
C ASP A 351 25.09 -7.26 -5.79
N LEU A 352 24.42 -7.10 -4.65
CA LEU A 352 24.98 -7.49 -3.35
C LEU A 352 25.17 -8.99 -3.21
N VAL A 353 24.32 -9.81 -3.84
CA VAL A 353 24.54 -11.26 -3.93
C VAL A 353 25.76 -11.56 -4.83
N ASP A 354 25.87 -10.93 -5.96
CA ASP A 354 27.00 -11.11 -6.89
C ASP A 354 28.33 -10.65 -6.29
N GLU A 355 28.29 -9.61 -5.46
CA GLU A 355 29.43 -9.13 -4.68
C GLU A 355 29.78 -10.03 -3.46
N GLY A 356 29.00 -11.08 -3.20
CA GLY A 356 29.18 -12.00 -2.09
C GLY A 356 28.90 -11.41 -0.71
N ARG A 357 28.18 -10.28 -0.64
CA ARG A 357 27.85 -9.58 0.62
C ARG A 357 26.62 -10.12 1.31
N ILE A 358 25.67 -10.63 0.56
CA ILE A 358 24.43 -11.23 1.08
C ILE A 358 24.13 -12.54 0.37
N SER A 359 23.35 -13.40 1.03
CA SER A 359 22.85 -14.62 0.43
C SER A 359 21.59 -14.35 -0.42
N PRO A 360 21.21 -15.26 -1.33
CA PRO A 360 19.92 -15.18 -2.00
C PRO A 360 18.71 -15.12 -1.05
N GLU A 361 18.77 -15.81 0.10
CA GLU A 361 17.75 -15.75 1.15
C GLU A 361 17.61 -14.33 1.71
N GLU A 362 18.73 -13.68 2.03
CA GLU A 362 18.76 -12.30 2.50
C GLU A 362 18.23 -11.34 1.42
N ALA A 363 18.57 -11.54 0.17
CA ALA A 363 18.09 -10.75 -0.96
C ALA A 363 16.56 -10.81 -1.08
N VAL A 364 15.97 -12.00 -0.98
CA VAL A 364 14.52 -12.21 -1.00
C VAL A 364 13.85 -11.45 0.15
N LEU A 365 14.42 -11.47 1.34
CA LEU A 365 13.86 -10.77 2.51
C LEU A 365 13.93 -9.24 2.41
N ARG A 366 14.83 -8.69 1.60
CA ARG A 366 15.02 -7.24 1.47
C ARG A 366 14.03 -6.55 0.56
N ILE A 367 13.37 -7.28 -0.31
CA ILE A 367 12.40 -6.72 -1.23
C ILE A 367 11.04 -6.62 -0.53
N GLU A 368 10.46 -5.44 -0.51
CA GLU A 368 9.08 -5.26 -0.08
C GLU A 368 8.15 -5.84 -1.15
N ALA A 369 7.41 -6.90 -0.80
CA ALA A 369 6.62 -7.63 -1.78
C ALA A 369 5.59 -6.74 -2.51
N LYS A 370 4.92 -5.85 -1.80
CA LYS A 370 3.96 -4.90 -2.39
C LYS A 370 4.60 -3.96 -3.41
N SER A 371 5.88 -3.64 -3.28
CA SER A 371 6.56 -2.73 -4.20
C SER A 371 6.71 -3.28 -5.62
N LEU A 372 6.58 -4.60 -5.80
CA LEU A 372 6.61 -5.24 -7.11
C LEU A 372 5.48 -4.75 -8.03
N ASP A 373 4.38 -4.25 -7.47
CA ASP A 373 3.31 -3.63 -8.27
C ASP A 373 3.84 -2.52 -9.20
N GLN A 374 4.83 -1.75 -8.75
CA GLN A 374 5.45 -0.69 -9.55
C GLN A 374 6.11 -1.19 -10.84
N LEU A 375 6.49 -2.46 -10.88
CA LEU A 375 7.14 -3.08 -12.04
C LEU A 375 6.17 -3.74 -13.01
N LEU A 376 4.94 -3.97 -12.57
CA LEU A 376 3.94 -4.74 -13.30
C LEU A 376 2.90 -3.85 -13.99
N HIS A 377 2.88 -2.56 -13.64
CA HIS A 377 1.92 -1.59 -14.16
C HIS A 377 2.62 -0.39 -14.79
N PRO A 378 1.98 0.31 -15.74
CA PRO A 378 2.49 1.56 -16.28
C PRO A 378 2.74 2.60 -15.18
N THR A 379 3.71 3.46 -15.40
CA THR A 379 4.03 4.58 -14.50
C THR A 379 4.05 5.90 -15.27
N PHE A 380 3.93 7.02 -14.57
CA PHE A 380 4.11 8.33 -15.21
C PHE A 380 5.59 8.64 -15.45
N ASP A 381 5.86 9.38 -16.53
CA ASP A 381 7.14 10.03 -16.69
C ASP A 381 7.36 11.04 -15.56
N ALA A 382 8.50 10.96 -14.87
CA ALA A 382 8.75 11.73 -13.66
C ALA A 382 8.79 13.25 -13.92
N GLU A 383 9.33 13.68 -15.07
CA GLU A 383 9.40 15.10 -15.44
C GLU A 383 8.02 15.64 -15.88
N ALA A 384 7.25 14.82 -16.57
CA ALA A 384 5.88 15.16 -16.94
C ALA A 384 4.97 15.28 -15.70
N LEU A 385 5.15 14.36 -14.73
CA LEU A 385 4.36 14.36 -13.50
C LEU A 385 4.61 15.59 -12.62
N LYS A 386 5.86 16.06 -12.54
CA LYS A 386 6.20 17.29 -11.79
C LYS A 386 5.47 18.53 -12.30
N LYS A 387 5.12 18.56 -13.59
CA LYS A 387 4.39 19.65 -14.23
C LYS A 387 2.88 19.48 -14.16
N GLY A 388 2.41 18.30 -13.70
CA GLY A 388 1.01 17.95 -13.61
C GLY A 388 0.28 18.75 -12.52
N THR A 389 -0.97 19.11 -12.79
CA THR A 389 -1.85 19.79 -11.83
C THR A 389 -2.79 18.76 -11.19
N VAL A 390 -2.70 18.57 -9.89
CA VAL A 390 -3.61 17.73 -9.12
C VAL A 390 -4.96 18.42 -9.00
N ILE A 391 -6.03 17.76 -9.43
CA ILE A 391 -7.41 18.26 -9.35
C ILE A 391 -8.23 17.56 -8.28
N GLY A 392 -7.79 16.40 -7.82
CA GLY A 392 -8.47 15.64 -6.76
C GLY A 392 -7.64 14.46 -6.28
N GLN A 393 -8.14 13.81 -5.23
CA GLN A 393 -7.55 12.60 -4.68
C GLN A 393 -8.65 11.72 -4.07
N ALA A 394 -8.58 10.42 -4.32
CA ALA A 394 -9.50 9.44 -3.77
C ALA A 394 -8.77 8.12 -3.48
N LEU A 395 -9.49 7.01 -3.38
CA LEU A 395 -8.89 5.74 -3.00
C LEU A 395 -8.03 5.15 -4.14
N PRO A 396 -6.76 4.77 -3.86
CA PRO A 396 -5.90 4.07 -4.82
C PRO A 396 -6.35 2.60 -4.96
N ALA A 397 -7.39 2.38 -5.76
CA ALA A 397 -8.10 1.11 -5.82
C ALA A 397 -7.39 0.03 -6.64
N SER A 398 -6.70 0.42 -7.72
CA SER A 398 -5.85 -0.47 -8.51
C SER A 398 -4.64 0.30 -9.03
N PRO A 399 -3.42 -0.24 -8.87
CA PRO A 399 -2.19 0.50 -9.16
C PRO A 399 -2.02 0.78 -10.66
N GLY A 400 -1.08 1.67 -10.96
CA GLY A 400 -0.70 2.06 -12.30
C GLY A 400 -1.00 3.52 -12.61
N ALA A 401 -0.47 3.98 -13.74
CA ALA A 401 -0.72 5.31 -14.29
C ALA A 401 -1.58 5.20 -15.55
N ALA A 402 -2.59 6.02 -15.67
CA ALA A 402 -3.43 6.08 -16.84
C ALA A 402 -3.66 7.52 -17.27
N ALA A 403 -3.67 7.75 -18.57
CA ALA A 403 -4.03 9.03 -19.16
C ALA A 403 -4.89 8.77 -20.39
N GLY A 404 -5.98 9.48 -20.54
CA GLY A 404 -6.87 9.29 -21.67
C GLY A 404 -8.06 10.25 -21.67
N LYS A 405 -8.86 10.11 -22.69
CA LYS A 405 -10.10 10.88 -22.88
C LYS A 405 -11.21 10.33 -22.00
N VAL A 406 -11.95 11.22 -21.39
CA VAL A 406 -13.09 10.90 -20.53
C VAL A 406 -14.25 10.37 -21.35
N TYR A 407 -14.79 9.22 -20.93
CA TYR A 407 -16.05 8.66 -21.42
C TYR A 407 -16.91 8.23 -20.23
N PHE A 408 -18.24 8.35 -20.38
CA PHE A 408 -19.19 8.17 -19.28
C PHE A 408 -19.96 6.85 -19.33
N THR A 409 -19.89 6.13 -20.46
CA THR A 409 -20.53 4.83 -20.61
C THR A 409 -19.55 3.78 -21.11
N ALA A 410 -19.78 2.53 -20.72
CA ALA A 410 -18.96 1.40 -21.14
C ALA A 410 -18.96 1.22 -22.67
N ALA A 411 -20.12 1.38 -23.31
CA ALA A 411 -20.26 1.24 -24.76
C ALA A 411 -19.47 2.30 -25.54
N GLU A 412 -19.52 3.55 -25.10
CA GLU A 412 -18.75 4.64 -25.72
C GLU A 412 -17.26 4.51 -25.49
N ALA A 413 -16.86 4.09 -24.30
CA ALA A 413 -15.45 3.79 -23.99
C ALA A 413 -14.89 2.70 -24.92
N LYS A 414 -15.63 1.62 -25.10
CA LYS A 414 -15.28 0.55 -26.03
C LYS A 414 -15.19 1.04 -27.48
N ALA A 415 -16.19 1.78 -27.95
CA ALA A 415 -16.22 2.31 -29.31
C ALA A 415 -15.05 3.28 -29.58
N ALA A 416 -14.68 4.10 -28.61
CA ALA A 416 -13.54 5.01 -28.71
C ALA A 416 -12.20 4.25 -28.75
N HIS A 417 -12.06 3.24 -27.89
CA HIS A 417 -10.89 2.37 -27.89
C HIS A 417 -10.70 1.65 -29.23
N GLU A 418 -11.76 1.13 -29.82
CA GLU A 418 -11.72 0.48 -31.13
C GLU A 418 -11.27 1.44 -32.27
N LYS A 419 -11.44 2.74 -32.05
CA LYS A 419 -10.91 3.80 -32.94
C LYS A 419 -9.46 4.18 -32.64
N GLY A 420 -8.83 3.53 -31.65
CA GLY A 420 -7.44 3.77 -31.25
C GLY A 420 -7.27 4.91 -30.25
N GLU A 421 -8.33 5.36 -29.59
CA GLU A 421 -8.24 6.37 -28.54
C GLU A 421 -7.87 5.75 -27.20
N ARG A 422 -7.07 6.46 -26.41
CA ARG A 422 -6.85 6.13 -25.00
C ARG A 422 -8.03 6.66 -24.20
N VAL A 423 -8.63 5.82 -23.38
CA VAL A 423 -9.89 6.10 -22.70
C VAL A 423 -9.73 6.01 -21.19
N VAL A 424 -10.33 6.96 -20.48
CA VAL A 424 -10.58 6.89 -19.04
C VAL A 424 -12.10 6.85 -18.83
N LEU A 425 -12.58 5.75 -18.26
CA LEU A 425 -13.99 5.57 -17.95
C LEU A 425 -14.33 6.24 -16.63
N VAL A 426 -15.27 7.19 -16.65
CA VAL A 426 -15.72 7.92 -15.46
C VAL A 426 -17.18 7.59 -15.20
N ARG A 427 -17.46 6.99 -14.05
CA ARG A 427 -18.81 6.55 -13.68
C ARG A 427 -19.18 7.02 -12.28
N LEU A 428 -20.47 7.13 -12.00
CA LEU A 428 -20.95 7.27 -10.63
C LEU A 428 -20.52 6.03 -9.81
N GLU A 429 -20.79 4.85 -10.35
CA GLU A 429 -20.32 3.52 -9.89
C GLU A 429 -20.34 2.56 -11.09
N THR A 430 -19.57 1.49 -11.05
CA THR A 430 -19.60 0.46 -12.10
C THR A 430 -20.45 -0.73 -11.68
N SER A 431 -21.00 -1.38 -12.67
CA SER A 431 -21.75 -2.63 -12.55
C SER A 431 -21.08 -3.74 -13.40
N PRO A 432 -21.47 -5.01 -13.24
CA PRO A 432 -20.97 -6.08 -14.09
C PRO A 432 -21.16 -5.87 -15.60
N GLU A 433 -22.15 -5.08 -15.98
CA GLU A 433 -22.43 -4.73 -17.37
C GLU A 433 -21.38 -3.79 -17.97
N ASP A 434 -20.62 -3.10 -17.15
CA ASP A 434 -19.54 -2.18 -17.57
C ASP A 434 -18.22 -2.89 -17.94
N ILE A 435 -18.12 -4.21 -17.78
CA ILE A 435 -16.86 -4.96 -17.93
C ILE A 435 -16.15 -4.69 -19.26
N GLU A 436 -16.88 -4.67 -20.39
CA GLU A 436 -16.26 -4.43 -21.69
C GLU A 436 -15.66 -3.02 -21.82
N GLY A 437 -16.35 -2.02 -21.29
CA GLY A 437 -15.86 -0.66 -21.24
C GLY A 437 -14.68 -0.50 -20.27
N MET A 438 -14.70 -1.21 -19.17
CA MET A 438 -13.58 -1.25 -18.23
C MET A 438 -12.34 -1.87 -18.85
N HIS A 439 -12.49 -2.96 -19.59
CA HIS A 439 -11.40 -3.59 -20.35
C HIS A 439 -10.81 -2.70 -21.43
N ALA A 440 -11.65 -1.90 -22.09
CA ALA A 440 -11.23 -0.98 -23.14
C ALA A 440 -10.53 0.28 -22.60
N SER A 441 -10.57 0.51 -21.29
CA SER A 441 -10.09 1.75 -20.68
C SER A 441 -8.69 1.59 -20.12
N GLU A 442 -7.86 2.64 -20.29
CA GLU A 442 -6.56 2.76 -19.63
C GLU A 442 -6.70 2.94 -18.11
N GLY A 443 -7.76 3.61 -17.69
CA GLY A 443 -8.06 3.88 -16.30
C GLY A 443 -9.55 4.04 -16.01
N ILE A 444 -9.90 3.81 -14.76
CA ILE A 444 -11.27 3.88 -14.25
C ILE A 444 -11.33 4.83 -13.07
N LEU A 445 -12.28 5.76 -13.12
CA LEU A 445 -12.56 6.71 -12.05
C LEU A 445 -14.02 6.59 -11.63
N THR A 446 -14.28 6.35 -10.36
CA THR A 446 -15.64 6.31 -9.82
C THR A 446 -15.87 7.33 -8.72
N VAL A 447 -17.06 7.87 -8.65
CA VAL A 447 -17.51 8.79 -7.60
C VAL A 447 -17.79 8.02 -6.31
N ARG A 448 -18.41 6.86 -6.43
CA ARG A 448 -18.77 5.96 -5.34
C ARG A 448 -17.93 4.68 -5.38
N GLY A 449 -17.86 4.03 -4.25
CA GLY A 449 -17.20 2.74 -4.11
C GLY A 449 -15.92 2.79 -3.26
N GLY A 450 -15.69 1.72 -2.52
CA GLY A 450 -14.51 1.51 -1.69
C GLY A 450 -13.48 0.63 -2.39
N MET A 451 -12.44 0.23 -1.64
CA MET A 451 -11.37 -0.67 -2.11
C MET A 451 -11.87 -2.06 -2.54
N THR A 452 -13.07 -2.41 -2.16
CA THR A 452 -13.70 -3.70 -2.42
C THR A 452 -14.94 -3.58 -3.32
N SER A 453 -15.19 -2.39 -3.88
CA SER A 453 -16.27 -2.18 -4.86
C SER A 453 -16.03 -2.98 -6.14
N HIS A 454 -17.07 -3.16 -6.94
CA HIS A 454 -16.98 -3.82 -8.23
C HIS A 454 -15.87 -3.21 -9.10
N ALA A 455 -15.82 -1.87 -9.22
CA ALA A 455 -14.78 -1.18 -9.98
C ALA A 455 -13.37 -1.54 -9.49
N ALA A 456 -13.14 -1.50 -8.19
CA ALA A 456 -11.84 -1.80 -7.59
C ALA A 456 -11.40 -3.25 -7.80
N VAL A 457 -12.30 -4.20 -7.57
CA VAL A 457 -12.00 -5.63 -7.69
C VAL A 457 -11.74 -6.02 -9.14
N VAL A 458 -12.60 -5.60 -10.05
CA VAL A 458 -12.46 -5.90 -11.48
C VAL A 458 -11.22 -5.24 -12.06
N ALA A 459 -10.98 -3.96 -11.76
CA ALA A 459 -9.78 -3.26 -12.23
C ALA A 459 -8.48 -3.95 -11.77
N ARG A 460 -8.42 -4.39 -10.51
CA ARG A 460 -7.26 -5.17 -10.03
C ARG A 460 -7.10 -6.49 -10.76
N GLY A 461 -8.20 -7.17 -11.03
CA GLY A 461 -8.18 -8.40 -11.81
C GLY A 461 -7.64 -8.20 -13.22
N MET A 462 -8.01 -7.11 -13.87
CA MET A 462 -7.56 -6.73 -15.21
C MET A 462 -6.17 -6.09 -15.25
N GLY A 463 -5.63 -5.64 -14.11
CA GLY A 463 -4.42 -4.83 -14.06
C GLY A 463 -4.61 -3.40 -14.58
N THR A 464 -5.84 -2.90 -14.59
CA THR A 464 -6.20 -1.56 -15.04
C THR A 464 -6.11 -0.57 -13.88
N CYS A 465 -5.53 0.60 -14.11
CA CYS A 465 -5.48 1.68 -13.15
C CYS A 465 -6.89 2.07 -12.68
N CYS A 466 -7.09 2.19 -11.37
CA CYS A 466 -8.39 2.60 -10.83
C CYS A 466 -8.24 3.53 -9.63
N VAL A 467 -8.96 4.64 -9.69
CA VAL A 467 -9.20 5.55 -8.56
C VAL A 467 -10.68 5.51 -8.23
N SER A 468 -11.04 5.11 -7.02
CA SER A 468 -12.42 4.84 -6.63
C SER A 468 -12.87 5.74 -5.48
N GLY A 469 -14.17 6.02 -5.42
CA GLY A 469 -14.76 6.74 -4.30
C GLY A 469 -14.39 8.22 -4.22
N CYS A 470 -14.25 8.89 -5.35
CA CYS A 470 -13.98 10.33 -5.40
C CYS A 470 -15.28 11.13 -5.16
N GLY A 471 -15.66 11.26 -3.89
CA GLY A 471 -16.88 11.96 -3.48
C GLY A 471 -16.91 13.46 -3.78
N ASP A 472 -15.76 14.05 -4.11
CA ASP A 472 -15.64 15.46 -4.50
C ASP A 472 -16.08 15.71 -5.95
N ILE A 473 -16.29 14.66 -6.73
CA ILE A 473 -16.80 14.76 -8.09
C ILE A 473 -18.32 15.03 -8.08
N SER A 474 -18.74 16.06 -8.80
CA SER A 474 -20.12 16.27 -9.20
C SER A 474 -20.29 15.78 -10.62
N ILE A 475 -20.97 14.63 -10.81
CA ILE A 475 -21.14 14.00 -12.12
C ILE A 475 -22.60 14.08 -12.60
N ASN A 476 -22.76 14.33 -13.89
CA ASN A 476 -23.99 14.14 -14.64
C ASN A 476 -23.71 13.24 -15.85
N GLU A 477 -24.06 11.98 -15.74
CA GLU A 477 -23.78 10.99 -16.78
C GLU A 477 -24.65 11.20 -18.05
N GLU A 478 -25.86 11.73 -17.91
CA GLU A 478 -26.75 12.04 -19.04
C GLU A 478 -26.19 13.19 -19.87
N ASP A 479 -25.76 14.26 -19.22
CA ASP A 479 -25.16 15.43 -19.89
C ASP A 479 -23.67 15.22 -20.21
N LYS A 480 -23.10 14.08 -19.82
CA LYS A 480 -21.69 13.70 -20.05
C LYS A 480 -20.70 14.76 -19.57
N VAL A 481 -20.87 15.16 -18.33
CA VAL A 481 -20.03 16.18 -17.69
C VAL A 481 -19.79 15.85 -16.23
N PHE A 482 -18.59 16.19 -15.75
CA PHE A 482 -18.31 16.21 -14.31
C PHE A 482 -17.47 17.42 -13.93
N GLU A 483 -17.55 17.79 -12.66
CA GLU A 483 -16.75 18.85 -12.06
C GLU A 483 -15.86 18.28 -10.97
N LEU A 484 -14.60 18.70 -10.94
CA LEU A 484 -13.62 18.32 -9.92
C LEU A 484 -12.54 19.38 -9.79
N GLY A 485 -12.21 19.79 -8.58
CA GLY A 485 -11.12 20.74 -8.31
C GLY A 485 -11.31 22.12 -8.98
N GLY A 486 -12.55 22.52 -9.19
CA GLY A 486 -12.90 23.79 -9.87
C GLY A 486 -12.79 23.75 -11.39
N HIS A 487 -12.56 22.57 -11.98
CA HIS A 487 -12.54 22.34 -13.43
C HIS A 487 -13.76 21.53 -13.85
N THR A 488 -14.23 21.83 -15.07
CA THR A 488 -15.35 21.11 -15.71
C THR A 488 -14.80 20.26 -16.85
N TYR A 489 -15.15 18.96 -16.86
CA TYR A 489 -14.71 18.00 -17.87
C TYR A 489 -15.91 17.43 -18.63
N HIS A 490 -15.78 17.44 -19.94
CA HIS A 490 -16.75 16.88 -20.87
C HIS A 490 -16.21 15.61 -21.51
N GLU A 491 -17.05 14.86 -22.16
CA GLU A 491 -16.64 13.72 -22.97
C GLU A 491 -15.55 14.12 -23.97
N GLY A 492 -14.46 13.38 -24.01
CA GLY A 492 -13.32 13.65 -24.88
C GLY A 492 -12.24 14.55 -24.28
N ASP A 493 -12.47 15.16 -23.11
CA ASP A 493 -11.40 15.89 -22.38
C ASP A 493 -10.42 14.92 -21.76
N TYR A 494 -9.16 15.33 -21.62
CA TYR A 494 -8.11 14.50 -21.04
C TYR A 494 -7.99 14.65 -19.52
N ILE A 495 -7.90 13.52 -18.84
CA ILE A 495 -7.47 13.44 -17.44
C ILE A 495 -6.43 12.33 -17.28
N SER A 496 -5.68 12.39 -16.19
CA SER A 496 -4.72 11.37 -15.83
C SER A 496 -4.97 10.86 -14.40
N LEU A 497 -4.83 9.56 -14.20
CA LEU A 497 -5.08 8.89 -12.93
C LEU A 497 -3.80 8.22 -12.42
N ASP A 498 -3.48 8.42 -11.16
CA ASP A 498 -2.47 7.66 -10.43
C ASP A 498 -3.15 6.66 -9.51
N GLY A 499 -3.29 5.44 -9.95
CA GLY A 499 -3.92 4.37 -9.20
C GLY A 499 -3.12 3.90 -7.98
N SER A 500 -1.86 4.30 -7.86
CA SER A 500 -1.00 3.97 -6.72
C SER A 500 -1.14 4.96 -5.56
N THR A 501 -1.42 6.24 -5.88
CA THR A 501 -1.58 7.32 -4.88
C THR A 501 -3.02 7.81 -4.74
N GLY A 502 -3.89 7.46 -5.69
CA GLY A 502 -5.25 7.96 -5.77
C GLY A 502 -5.38 9.40 -6.30
N LYS A 503 -4.30 10.00 -6.77
CA LYS A 503 -4.32 11.36 -7.32
C LYS A 503 -4.90 11.39 -8.71
N ILE A 504 -5.65 12.46 -8.98
CA ILE A 504 -6.27 12.76 -10.27
C ILE A 504 -5.65 14.05 -10.78
N TYR A 505 -5.24 14.05 -12.04
CA TYR A 505 -4.54 15.16 -12.67
C TYR A 505 -5.31 15.71 -13.86
N ASP A 506 -5.19 17.01 -14.07
CA ASP A 506 -5.66 17.67 -15.28
C ASP A 506 -4.79 17.30 -16.49
N GLY A 507 -5.42 17.03 -17.61
CA GLY A 507 -4.75 16.84 -18.90
C GLY A 507 -4.10 15.46 -19.09
N ASP A 508 -3.34 15.35 -20.17
CA ASP A 508 -2.67 14.14 -20.63
C ASP A 508 -1.22 14.10 -20.16
N ILE A 509 -0.94 13.42 -19.05
CA ILE A 509 0.40 13.23 -18.54
C ILE A 509 1.00 11.98 -19.20
N GLN A 510 2.20 12.11 -19.76
CA GLN A 510 2.90 11.02 -20.40
C GLN A 510 3.14 9.84 -19.45
N THR A 511 2.78 8.64 -19.90
CA THR A 511 3.02 7.39 -19.20
C THR A 511 4.18 6.60 -19.83
N ARG A 512 4.75 5.68 -19.05
CA ARG A 512 5.75 4.71 -19.48
C ARG A 512 5.22 3.31 -19.22
N GLU A 513 5.39 2.41 -20.19
CA GLU A 513 5.03 1.01 -20.03
C GLU A 513 5.82 0.32 -18.91
N ALA A 514 5.20 -0.70 -18.32
CA ALA A 514 5.86 -1.56 -17.37
C ALA A 514 7.06 -2.28 -18.01
N SER A 515 8.22 -2.25 -17.35
CA SER A 515 9.40 -2.98 -17.78
C SER A 515 9.84 -3.98 -16.72
N ILE A 516 9.82 -5.26 -17.08
CA ILE A 516 10.32 -6.36 -16.24
C ILE A 516 11.78 -6.59 -16.61
N SER A 517 12.69 -6.43 -15.67
CA SER A 517 14.13 -6.70 -15.86
C SER A 517 14.49 -8.16 -15.63
N GLY A 518 15.67 -8.58 -16.11
CA GLY A 518 16.23 -9.90 -15.80
C GLY A 518 16.44 -10.15 -14.29
N ASN A 519 16.62 -9.09 -13.51
CA ASN A 519 16.71 -9.19 -12.06
C ASN A 519 15.37 -9.56 -11.40
N PHE A 520 14.25 -9.17 -12.00
CA PHE A 520 12.93 -9.65 -11.56
C PHE A 520 12.82 -11.17 -11.70
N ASP A 521 13.15 -11.71 -12.85
CA ASP A 521 13.13 -13.16 -13.08
C ASP A 521 14.07 -13.91 -12.14
N ARG A 522 15.23 -13.34 -11.90
CA ARG A 522 16.23 -13.89 -10.97
C ARG A 522 15.69 -13.93 -9.54
N MET A 523 15.07 -12.84 -9.09
CA MET A 523 14.43 -12.77 -7.78
C MET A 523 13.29 -13.78 -7.64
N MET A 524 12.47 -13.93 -8.68
CA MET A 524 11.36 -14.88 -8.67
C MET A 524 11.86 -16.33 -8.62
N LYS A 525 12.95 -16.67 -9.29
CA LYS A 525 13.58 -18.00 -9.20
C LYS A 525 14.08 -18.29 -7.78
N TRP A 526 14.70 -17.32 -7.13
CA TRP A 526 15.08 -17.47 -5.72
C TRP A 526 13.86 -17.66 -4.83
N ALA A 527 12.84 -16.84 -5.00
CA ALA A 527 11.61 -16.97 -4.23
C ALA A 527 10.98 -18.36 -4.38
N ASP A 528 10.86 -18.87 -5.60
CA ASP A 528 10.30 -20.20 -5.86
C ASP A 528 11.11 -21.33 -5.20
N SER A 529 12.42 -21.17 -5.05
CA SER A 529 13.27 -22.15 -4.38
C SER A 529 13.06 -22.21 -2.86
N PHE A 530 12.55 -21.18 -2.25
CA PHE A 530 12.37 -21.09 -0.79
C PHE A 530 10.93 -21.28 -0.32
N ARG A 531 9.93 -20.89 -1.12
CA ARG A 531 8.53 -20.98 -0.74
C ARG A 531 8.04 -22.42 -0.61
N LYS A 532 7.10 -22.63 0.32
CA LYS A 532 6.37 -23.90 0.48
C LYS A 532 4.97 -23.81 -0.10
N LEU A 533 4.30 -22.64 0.08
CA LEU A 533 3.01 -22.38 -0.49
C LEU A 533 3.06 -22.38 -2.02
N GLN A 534 2.15 -23.08 -2.66
CA GLN A 534 1.88 -22.89 -4.07
C GLN A 534 1.14 -21.55 -4.27
N VAL A 535 1.32 -20.96 -5.43
CA VAL A 535 0.65 -19.73 -5.82
C VAL A 535 -0.19 -19.96 -7.04
N ARG A 536 -1.51 -19.88 -6.86
CA ARG A 536 -2.51 -19.96 -7.92
C ARG A 536 -3.07 -18.58 -8.22
N THR A 537 -3.88 -18.48 -9.24
CA THR A 537 -4.54 -17.25 -9.66
C THR A 537 -6.05 -17.35 -9.61
N ASN A 538 -6.71 -16.20 -9.42
CA ASN A 538 -8.13 -16.04 -9.67
C ASN A 538 -8.27 -15.56 -11.13
N ALA A 539 -8.84 -16.37 -12.00
CA ALA A 539 -8.98 -16.05 -13.42
C ALA A 539 -10.27 -16.63 -13.96
N ASP A 540 -11.00 -15.80 -14.70
CA ASP A 540 -12.31 -16.13 -15.26
C ASP A 540 -12.27 -16.19 -16.79
N THR A 541 -11.21 -15.68 -17.41
CA THR A 541 -11.00 -15.66 -18.87
C THR A 541 -9.68 -16.35 -19.26
N PRO A 542 -9.60 -16.89 -20.50
CA PRO A 542 -8.34 -17.44 -21.00
C PRO A 542 -7.18 -16.42 -21.04
N ALA A 543 -7.48 -15.15 -21.29
CA ALA A 543 -6.48 -14.08 -21.30
C ALA A 543 -5.88 -13.85 -19.92
N ASP A 544 -6.72 -13.77 -18.89
CA ASP A 544 -6.26 -13.64 -17.50
C ASP A 544 -5.44 -14.84 -17.07
N ALA A 545 -5.88 -16.05 -17.43
CA ALA A 545 -5.18 -17.27 -17.14
C ALA A 545 -3.79 -17.31 -17.79
N ALA A 546 -3.68 -16.95 -19.05
CA ALA A 546 -2.42 -16.88 -19.78
C ALA A 546 -1.46 -15.83 -19.18
N ASN A 547 -1.99 -14.68 -18.81
CA ASN A 547 -1.21 -13.63 -18.17
C ASN A 547 -0.68 -14.10 -16.80
N ALA A 548 -1.52 -14.75 -16.01
CA ALA A 548 -1.11 -15.32 -14.73
C ALA A 548 -0.03 -16.39 -14.86
N VAL A 549 -0.13 -17.26 -15.85
CA VAL A 549 0.93 -18.26 -16.17
C VAL A 549 2.25 -17.58 -16.49
N LYS A 550 2.20 -16.49 -17.26
CA LYS A 550 3.39 -15.67 -17.56
C LYS A 550 4.04 -15.13 -16.28
N TYR A 551 3.25 -14.78 -15.28
CA TYR A 551 3.75 -14.35 -13.97
C TYR A 551 4.10 -15.49 -13.02
N GLY A 552 3.95 -16.75 -13.43
CA GLY A 552 4.36 -17.93 -12.68
C GLY A 552 3.26 -18.58 -11.85
N ALA A 553 1.98 -18.36 -12.16
CA ALA A 553 0.88 -19.05 -11.51
C ALA A 553 0.93 -20.56 -11.75
N GLU A 554 0.72 -21.34 -10.70
CA GLU A 554 0.79 -22.79 -10.71
C GLU A 554 -0.57 -23.48 -10.92
N GLY A 555 -1.62 -22.69 -11.03
CA GLY A 555 -2.99 -23.14 -11.25
C GLY A 555 -3.99 -22.01 -11.15
N ILE A 556 -5.26 -22.31 -11.35
CA ILE A 556 -6.38 -21.43 -11.02
C ILE A 556 -6.97 -21.92 -9.69
N GLY A 557 -6.95 -21.07 -8.67
CA GLY A 557 -7.55 -21.34 -7.37
C GLY A 557 -9.02 -20.93 -7.29
N LEU A 558 -9.45 -20.02 -8.17
CA LEU A 558 -10.83 -19.56 -8.29
C LEU A 558 -11.14 -19.15 -9.71
N CYS A 559 -12.07 -19.84 -10.34
CA CYS A 559 -12.77 -19.40 -11.54
C CYS A 559 -14.24 -19.15 -11.15
N ARG A 560 -14.70 -17.91 -11.33
CA ARG A 560 -16.07 -17.48 -11.04
C ARG A 560 -16.91 -17.62 -12.29
N THR A 561 -17.78 -18.60 -12.29
CA THR A 561 -18.60 -18.91 -13.49
C THR A 561 -19.65 -17.84 -13.80
N GLU A 562 -20.10 -17.08 -12.78
CA GLU A 562 -21.06 -15.98 -12.97
C GLU A 562 -20.57 -14.90 -13.94
N HIS A 563 -19.28 -14.59 -13.94
CA HIS A 563 -18.73 -13.57 -14.83
C HIS A 563 -18.84 -13.97 -16.31
N MET A 564 -18.92 -15.26 -16.60
CA MET A 564 -19.09 -15.76 -17.96
C MET A 564 -20.49 -15.52 -18.52
N PHE A 565 -21.48 -15.24 -17.66
CA PHE A 565 -22.87 -15.10 -18.07
C PHE A 565 -23.31 -13.71 -18.42
N PHE A 566 -22.52 -12.67 -18.15
CA PHE A 566 -22.86 -11.28 -18.41
C PHE A 566 -22.58 -10.82 -19.85
N GLU A 567 -21.96 -11.63 -20.69
CA GLU A 567 -21.72 -11.29 -22.09
C GLU A 567 -23.03 -11.20 -22.88
N GLU A 568 -23.06 -10.31 -23.86
CA GLU A 568 -24.28 -9.96 -24.63
C GLU A 568 -24.98 -11.16 -25.28
N ASP A 569 -24.22 -12.16 -25.69
CA ASP A 569 -24.75 -13.36 -26.35
C ASP A 569 -25.29 -14.40 -25.35
N ARG A 570 -25.04 -14.25 -24.09
CA ARG A 570 -25.35 -15.21 -23.03
C ARG A 570 -26.39 -14.74 -22.04
N ILE A 571 -26.37 -13.45 -21.69
CA ILE A 571 -27.28 -12.90 -20.67
C ILE A 571 -28.75 -13.10 -21.03
N PRO A 572 -29.20 -13.00 -22.31
CA PRO A 572 -30.59 -13.31 -22.65
C PRO A 572 -31.00 -14.74 -22.32
N LYS A 573 -30.09 -15.72 -22.46
CA LYS A 573 -30.37 -17.13 -22.18
C LYS A 573 -30.46 -17.41 -20.68
N ILE A 574 -29.62 -16.75 -19.87
CA ILE A 574 -29.72 -16.79 -18.40
C ILE A 574 -31.06 -16.22 -17.95
N ARG A 575 -31.46 -15.08 -18.51
CA ARG A 575 -32.76 -14.44 -18.23
C ARG A 575 -33.94 -15.34 -18.62
N GLN A 576 -33.84 -16.04 -19.75
CA GLN A 576 -34.85 -17.06 -20.14
C GLN A 576 -34.92 -18.20 -19.13
N MET A 577 -33.79 -18.69 -18.65
CA MET A 577 -33.72 -19.72 -17.60
C MET A 577 -34.40 -19.24 -16.30
N ILE A 578 -34.14 -18.03 -15.87
CA ILE A 578 -34.72 -17.42 -14.67
C ILE A 578 -36.24 -17.28 -14.77
N LEU A 579 -36.73 -16.88 -15.94
CA LEU A 579 -38.17 -16.70 -16.19
C LEU A 579 -38.93 -17.99 -16.54
N SER A 580 -38.24 -19.12 -16.66
CA SER A 580 -38.86 -20.40 -16.99
C SER A 580 -39.88 -20.83 -15.93
N ARG A 581 -41.08 -21.22 -16.37
CA ARG A 581 -42.17 -21.64 -15.49
C ARG A 581 -42.15 -23.14 -15.17
N THR A 582 -41.51 -23.91 -16.04
CA THR A 582 -41.41 -25.36 -15.94
C THR A 582 -39.97 -25.84 -15.94
N LEU A 583 -39.75 -27.03 -15.40
CA LEU A 583 -38.46 -27.72 -15.47
C LEU A 583 -37.96 -27.88 -16.90
N GLN A 584 -38.85 -28.27 -17.82
CA GLN A 584 -38.50 -28.49 -19.22
C GLN A 584 -38.03 -27.20 -19.91
N GLU A 585 -38.71 -26.07 -19.67
CA GLU A 585 -38.28 -24.76 -20.18
C GLU A 585 -36.91 -24.34 -19.63
N ARG A 586 -36.68 -24.56 -18.32
CA ARG A 586 -35.43 -24.26 -17.66
C ARG A 586 -34.31 -25.13 -18.19
N GLU A 587 -34.50 -26.41 -18.31
CA GLU A 587 -33.53 -27.33 -18.90
C GLU A 587 -33.17 -26.96 -20.34
N LYS A 588 -34.17 -26.55 -21.13
CA LYS A 588 -33.93 -26.11 -22.50
C LYS A 588 -33.01 -24.87 -22.54
N ALA A 589 -33.28 -23.86 -21.74
CA ALA A 589 -32.46 -22.67 -21.64
C ALA A 589 -31.04 -22.99 -21.17
N LEU A 590 -30.92 -23.86 -20.17
CA LEU A 590 -29.61 -24.29 -19.64
C LEU A 590 -28.82 -25.12 -20.66
N ASN A 591 -29.47 -25.98 -21.42
CA ASN A 591 -28.81 -26.77 -22.46
C ASN A 591 -28.26 -25.86 -23.58
N GLU A 592 -28.87 -24.72 -23.85
CA GLU A 592 -28.36 -23.73 -24.80
C GLU A 592 -27.13 -22.99 -24.26
N LEU A 593 -26.92 -22.97 -22.95
CA LEU A 593 -25.73 -22.38 -22.31
C LEU A 593 -24.52 -23.30 -22.28
N ILE A 594 -24.71 -24.61 -22.37
CA ILE A 594 -23.62 -25.61 -22.29
C ILE A 594 -22.50 -25.32 -23.32
N PRO A 595 -22.77 -25.06 -24.62
CA PRO A 595 -21.71 -24.78 -25.58
C PRO A 595 -20.84 -23.57 -25.19
N TYR A 596 -21.46 -22.54 -24.66
CA TYR A 596 -20.74 -21.31 -24.22
C TYR A 596 -19.83 -21.60 -23.01
N GLN A 597 -20.38 -22.17 -21.97
CA GLN A 597 -19.63 -22.55 -20.76
C GLN A 597 -18.51 -23.55 -21.08
N LYS A 598 -18.79 -24.54 -21.90
CA LYS A 598 -17.79 -25.48 -22.37
C LYS A 598 -16.65 -24.80 -23.14
N GLY A 599 -16.96 -23.85 -24.00
CA GLY A 599 -15.97 -23.04 -24.73
C GLY A 599 -15.09 -22.24 -23.79
N ASP A 600 -15.67 -21.63 -22.77
CA ASP A 600 -14.92 -20.88 -21.75
C ASP A 600 -13.97 -21.79 -20.96
N PHE A 601 -14.44 -22.92 -20.52
CA PHE A 601 -13.61 -23.87 -19.76
C PHE A 601 -12.53 -24.51 -20.63
N LYS A 602 -12.80 -24.78 -21.89
CA LYS A 602 -11.78 -25.22 -22.85
C LYS A 602 -10.66 -24.18 -22.95
N GLY A 603 -11.00 -22.92 -23.13
CA GLY A 603 -10.03 -21.84 -23.19
C GLY A 603 -9.17 -21.74 -21.93
N LEU A 604 -9.77 -21.91 -20.76
CA LEU A 604 -9.04 -21.92 -19.48
C LEU A 604 -8.10 -23.13 -19.38
N TYR A 605 -8.57 -24.33 -19.70
CA TYR A 605 -7.73 -25.52 -19.65
C TYR A 605 -6.55 -25.46 -20.65
N GLU A 606 -6.78 -24.93 -21.84
CA GLU A 606 -5.74 -24.71 -22.83
C GLU A 606 -4.70 -23.70 -22.33
N ALA A 607 -5.13 -22.57 -21.78
CA ALA A 607 -4.24 -21.54 -21.23
C ALA A 607 -3.43 -22.05 -20.04
N MET A 608 -3.98 -22.93 -19.23
CA MET A 608 -3.32 -23.46 -18.04
C MET A 608 -2.41 -24.67 -18.31
N GLU A 609 -2.45 -25.25 -19.51
CA GLU A 609 -1.51 -26.28 -19.96
C GLU A 609 -1.35 -27.46 -18.98
N GLY A 610 -2.46 -27.97 -18.46
CA GLY A 610 -2.50 -29.09 -17.51
C GLY A 610 -2.35 -28.71 -16.04
N ARG A 611 -2.14 -27.44 -15.73
CA ARG A 611 -2.15 -26.95 -14.34
C ARG A 611 -3.56 -27.07 -13.74
N PRO A 612 -3.70 -27.28 -12.42
CA PRO A 612 -4.98 -27.39 -11.77
C PRO A 612 -5.88 -26.16 -11.99
N VAL A 613 -7.16 -26.40 -12.22
CA VAL A 613 -8.18 -25.35 -12.36
C VAL A 613 -9.33 -25.65 -11.42
N THR A 614 -9.56 -24.80 -10.43
CA THR A 614 -10.70 -24.88 -9.52
C THR A 614 -11.82 -24.00 -10.04
N ILE A 615 -12.94 -24.64 -10.39
CA ILE A 615 -14.10 -23.96 -10.95
C ILE A 615 -15.18 -23.89 -9.88
N ARG A 616 -15.55 -22.67 -9.50
CA ARG A 616 -16.66 -22.43 -8.59
C ARG A 616 -17.97 -22.38 -9.37
N PHE A 617 -18.94 -23.17 -8.94
CA PHE A 617 -20.26 -23.13 -9.52
C PHE A 617 -20.98 -21.83 -9.17
N LEU A 618 -22.08 -21.57 -9.87
CA LEU A 618 -22.84 -20.32 -9.77
C LEU A 618 -23.09 -19.93 -8.31
N ASP A 619 -22.64 -18.74 -7.93
CA ASP A 619 -22.68 -18.23 -6.56
C ASP A 619 -23.71 -17.13 -6.31
N PRO A 620 -23.83 -16.06 -7.14
CA PRO A 620 -24.74 -14.96 -6.84
C PRO A 620 -26.21 -15.34 -6.98
N PRO A 621 -27.13 -14.62 -6.31
CA PRO A 621 -28.55 -14.83 -6.47
C PRO A 621 -29.02 -14.43 -7.87
N LEU A 622 -30.16 -15.02 -8.29
CA LEU A 622 -30.67 -14.83 -9.66
C LEU A 622 -31.04 -13.38 -9.99
N HIS A 623 -31.37 -12.56 -9.00
CA HIS A 623 -31.76 -11.17 -9.25
C HIS A 623 -30.60 -10.32 -9.85
N GLU A 624 -29.35 -10.74 -9.67
CA GLU A 624 -28.21 -10.04 -10.29
C GLU A 624 -28.20 -10.12 -11.82
N PHE A 625 -28.89 -11.10 -12.39
CA PHE A 625 -28.96 -11.33 -13.83
C PHE A 625 -30.21 -10.74 -14.50
N VAL A 626 -31.23 -10.34 -13.71
CA VAL A 626 -32.48 -9.83 -14.26
C VAL A 626 -32.29 -8.45 -14.89
N PRO A 627 -33.09 -8.12 -15.94
CA PRO A 627 -32.99 -6.82 -16.58
C PRO A 627 -33.48 -5.69 -15.66
N THR A 628 -32.85 -4.55 -15.76
CA THR A 628 -33.22 -3.31 -15.06
C THR A 628 -33.83 -2.27 -15.99
N GLU A 629 -33.48 -2.35 -17.27
CA GLU A 629 -33.94 -1.42 -18.29
C GLU A 629 -35.28 -1.89 -18.93
N GLN A 630 -36.18 -0.95 -19.22
CA GLN A 630 -37.48 -1.26 -19.74
C GLN A 630 -37.42 -1.95 -21.11
N ASP A 631 -36.49 -1.52 -21.97
CA ASP A 631 -36.31 -2.10 -23.29
C ASP A 631 -35.92 -3.60 -23.21
N ASP A 632 -35.05 -3.93 -22.30
CA ASP A 632 -34.66 -5.33 -22.03
C ASP A 632 -35.83 -6.17 -21.48
N ILE A 633 -36.65 -5.58 -20.61
CA ILE A 633 -37.87 -6.22 -20.10
C ILE A 633 -38.85 -6.50 -21.23
N ASP A 634 -39.07 -5.54 -22.10
CA ASP A 634 -39.98 -5.67 -23.23
C ASP A 634 -39.49 -6.73 -24.21
N ASP A 635 -38.23 -6.73 -24.57
CA ASP A 635 -37.61 -7.74 -25.43
C ASP A 635 -37.72 -9.15 -24.85
N LEU A 636 -37.48 -9.28 -23.57
CA LEU A 636 -37.56 -10.54 -22.86
C LEU A 636 -39.00 -11.05 -22.77
N ALA A 637 -39.95 -10.14 -22.55
CA ALA A 637 -41.39 -10.46 -22.55
C ALA A 637 -41.84 -11.07 -23.90
N VAL A 638 -41.40 -10.47 -25.00
CA VAL A 638 -41.68 -11.02 -26.34
C VAL A 638 -41.08 -12.41 -26.52
N LYS A 639 -39.82 -12.60 -26.14
CA LYS A 639 -39.13 -13.89 -26.26
C LYS A 639 -39.75 -15.00 -25.41
N MET A 640 -40.28 -14.63 -24.25
CA MET A 640 -40.88 -15.59 -23.30
C MET A 640 -42.42 -15.74 -23.49
N MET A 641 -43.01 -15.01 -24.45
CA MET A 641 -44.47 -14.96 -24.64
C MET A 641 -45.24 -14.57 -23.36
N MET A 642 -44.73 -13.54 -22.69
CA MET A 642 -45.26 -12.95 -21.46
C MET A 642 -45.56 -11.48 -21.65
N THR A 643 -46.32 -10.88 -20.73
CA THR A 643 -46.43 -9.43 -20.70
C THR A 643 -45.23 -8.79 -19.98
N ALA A 644 -44.95 -7.54 -20.26
CA ALA A 644 -43.90 -6.80 -19.57
C ALA A 644 -44.15 -6.74 -18.05
N GLU A 645 -45.42 -6.62 -17.66
CA GLU A 645 -45.82 -6.65 -16.24
C GLU A 645 -45.52 -7.99 -15.58
N GLU A 646 -45.78 -9.11 -16.25
CA GLU A 646 -45.47 -10.44 -15.75
C GLU A 646 -43.96 -10.62 -15.58
N VAL A 647 -43.16 -10.12 -16.52
CA VAL A 647 -41.69 -10.17 -16.39
C VAL A 647 -41.22 -9.32 -15.21
N GLN A 648 -41.78 -8.09 -15.08
CA GLN A 648 -41.43 -7.22 -13.95
C GLN A 648 -41.80 -7.84 -12.60
N GLU A 649 -42.98 -8.43 -12.49
CA GLU A 649 -43.42 -9.12 -11.27
C GLU A 649 -42.44 -10.25 -10.86
N ILE A 650 -41.94 -11.03 -11.81
CA ILE A 650 -40.97 -12.08 -11.53
C ILE A 650 -39.64 -11.47 -11.09
N CYS A 651 -39.14 -10.46 -11.77
CA CYS A 651 -37.93 -9.74 -11.40
C CYS A 651 -38.04 -9.17 -9.99
N ASP A 652 -39.17 -8.50 -9.67
CA ASP A 652 -39.41 -7.94 -8.35
C ASP A 652 -39.49 -9.02 -7.26
N SER A 653 -40.05 -10.19 -7.58
CA SER A 653 -40.15 -11.31 -6.64
C SER A 653 -38.79 -11.93 -6.30
N LEU A 654 -37.79 -11.76 -7.16
CA LEU A 654 -36.44 -12.25 -6.96
C LEU A 654 -35.56 -11.26 -6.19
N HIS A 655 -36.03 -10.02 -6.04
CA HIS A 655 -35.27 -9.00 -5.32
C HIS A 655 -35.12 -9.39 -3.84
N GLU A 656 -33.89 -9.44 -3.38
CA GLU A 656 -33.55 -9.79 -2.00
C GLU A 656 -33.09 -8.56 -1.20
N PHE A 657 -33.62 -8.41 0.02
CA PHE A 657 -33.20 -7.33 0.92
C PHE A 657 -31.73 -7.47 1.36
N ASN A 658 -31.25 -8.69 1.48
CA ASN A 658 -29.86 -8.98 1.81
C ASN A 658 -29.34 -10.10 0.89
N PRO A 659 -28.87 -9.76 -0.30
CA PRO A 659 -28.40 -10.73 -1.29
C PRO A 659 -27.29 -11.65 -0.78
N MET A 660 -26.43 -11.16 0.09
CA MET A 660 -25.30 -11.92 0.63
C MET A 660 -25.74 -13.11 1.49
N MET A 661 -26.92 -13.02 2.13
CA MET A 661 -27.49 -14.07 2.99
C MET A 661 -28.69 -14.78 2.37
N GLY A 662 -28.95 -14.51 1.09
CA GLY A 662 -30.16 -14.95 0.41
C GLY A 662 -30.08 -16.28 -0.31
N HIS A 663 -30.88 -16.40 -1.36
CA HIS A 663 -31.01 -17.59 -2.20
C HIS A 663 -29.92 -17.60 -3.27
N ARG A 664 -28.74 -18.05 -2.87
CA ARG A 664 -27.53 -18.10 -3.71
C ARG A 664 -26.71 -19.36 -3.46
N GLY A 665 -25.68 -19.58 -4.27
CA GLY A 665 -24.69 -20.63 -4.09
C GLY A 665 -25.29 -22.03 -4.04
N CYS A 666 -24.91 -22.83 -3.08
CA CYS A 666 -25.45 -24.20 -2.92
C CYS A 666 -26.97 -24.24 -2.65
N ARG A 667 -27.52 -23.18 -2.04
CA ARG A 667 -28.97 -23.07 -1.81
C ARG A 667 -29.73 -23.01 -3.14
N LEU A 668 -29.20 -22.27 -4.10
CA LEU A 668 -29.72 -22.21 -5.45
C LEU A 668 -29.59 -23.56 -6.17
N ALA A 669 -28.46 -24.24 -6.02
CA ALA A 669 -28.22 -25.56 -6.58
C ALA A 669 -29.11 -26.67 -5.95
N VAL A 670 -29.53 -26.52 -4.71
CA VAL A 670 -30.50 -27.39 -4.07
C VAL A 670 -31.90 -27.16 -4.65
N THR A 671 -32.29 -25.91 -4.85
CA THR A 671 -33.60 -25.54 -5.43
C THR A 671 -33.70 -25.92 -6.90
N TYR A 672 -32.63 -25.67 -7.66
CA TYR A 672 -32.53 -25.89 -9.11
C TYR A 672 -31.30 -26.73 -9.47
N PRO A 673 -31.33 -28.05 -9.17
CA PRO A 673 -30.20 -28.97 -9.38
C PRO A 673 -29.76 -29.03 -10.86
N GLU A 674 -30.65 -28.73 -11.79
CA GLU A 674 -30.36 -28.65 -13.23
C GLU A 674 -29.27 -27.65 -13.57
N ILE A 675 -29.08 -26.58 -12.79
CA ILE A 675 -27.97 -25.61 -12.97
C ILE A 675 -26.64 -26.34 -12.71
N ALA A 676 -26.55 -27.08 -11.62
CA ALA A 676 -25.34 -27.87 -11.31
C ALA A 676 -25.08 -28.96 -12.36
N ARG A 677 -26.10 -29.58 -12.90
CA ARG A 677 -25.97 -30.56 -14.01
C ARG A 677 -25.39 -29.89 -15.25
N MET A 678 -25.91 -28.75 -15.63
CA MET A 678 -25.42 -27.97 -16.77
C MET A 678 -23.93 -27.63 -16.63
N GLN A 679 -23.56 -27.06 -15.50
CA GLN A 679 -22.17 -26.65 -15.25
C GLN A 679 -21.23 -27.86 -15.18
N THR A 680 -21.63 -28.95 -14.53
CA THR A 680 -20.86 -30.19 -14.48
C THR A 680 -20.60 -30.75 -15.87
N ARG A 681 -21.62 -30.80 -16.69
CA ARG A 681 -21.50 -31.28 -18.09
C ARG A 681 -20.51 -30.42 -18.87
N ALA A 682 -20.64 -29.10 -18.79
CA ALA A 682 -19.74 -28.19 -19.47
C ALA A 682 -18.27 -28.35 -19.03
N VAL A 683 -18.02 -28.47 -17.74
CA VAL A 683 -16.68 -28.72 -17.20
C VAL A 683 -16.11 -30.04 -17.68
N MET A 684 -16.86 -31.11 -17.55
CA MET A 684 -16.39 -32.45 -17.89
C MET A 684 -16.14 -32.60 -19.38
N GLU A 685 -17.04 -32.10 -20.23
CA GLU A 685 -16.87 -32.15 -21.68
C GLU A 685 -15.66 -31.33 -22.12
N ALA A 686 -15.49 -30.11 -21.57
CA ALA A 686 -14.32 -29.28 -21.85
C ALA A 686 -13.01 -29.94 -21.46
N ALA A 687 -12.94 -30.49 -20.27
CA ALA A 687 -11.73 -31.18 -19.77
C ALA A 687 -11.38 -32.41 -20.61
N ILE A 688 -12.38 -33.23 -20.95
CA ILE A 688 -12.17 -34.43 -21.76
C ILE A 688 -11.67 -34.04 -23.16
N GLU A 689 -12.27 -33.03 -23.79
CA GLU A 689 -11.90 -32.58 -25.13
C GLU A 689 -10.45 -32.02 -25.15
N VAL A 690 -10.09 -31.16 -24.20
CA VAL A 690 -8.75 -30.59 -24.13
C VAL A 690 -7.68 -31.65 -23.82
N ARG A 691 -8.01 -32.60 -22.92
CA ARG A 691 -7.13 -33.75 -22.65
C ARG A 691 -6.85 -34.57 -23.92
N ALA A 692 -7.88 -34.83 -24.73
CA ALA A 692 -7.75 -35.55 -25.98
C ALA A 692 -7.00 -34.75 -27.07
N GLU A 693 -7.27 -33.46 -27.20
CA GLU A 693 -6.70 -32.60 -28.23
C GLU A 693 -5.24 -32.19 -27.94
N LYS A 694 -4.89 -31.89 -26.68
CA LYS A 694 -3.61 -31.33 -26.25
C LYS A 694 -2.72 -32.33 -25.50
N GLY A 695 -3.26 -33.44 -25.01
CA GLY A 695 -2.50 -34.41 -24.22
C GLY A 695 -2.16 -33.96 -22.80
N TYR A 696 -2.80 -32.92 -22.29
CA TYR A 696 -2.59 -32.48 -20.92
C TYR A 696 -3.23 -33.43 -19.90
N ASP A 697 -2.60 -33.60 -18.76
CA ASP A 697 -3.16 -34.36 -17.64
C ASP A 697 -4.08 -33.45 -16.84
N ILE A 698 -5.35 -33.41 -17.21
CA ILE A 698 -6.36 -32.54 -16.61
C ILE A 698 -7.18 -33.30 -15.59
N VAL A 699 -7.23 -32.78 -14.37
CA VAL A 699 -8.11 -33.27 -13.29
C VAL A 699 -8.99 -32.10 -12.84
N PRO A 700 -10.22 -32.00 -13.32
CA PRO A 700 -11.13 -30.93 -12.90
C PRO A 700 -11.31 -30.86 -11.39
N GLU A 701 -11.27 -29.65 -10.84
CA GLU A 701 -11.59 -29.35 -9.44
C GLU A 701 -12.88 -28.52 -9.40
N ILE A 702 -13.97 -29.16 -8.95
CA ILE A 702 -15.29 -28.53 -8.88
C ILE A 702 -15.55 -28.07 -7.47
N MET A 703 -15.85 -26.79 -7.28
CA MET A 703 -16.06 -26.18 -5.98
C MET A 703 -17.49 -25.70 -5.81
N ILE A 704 -18.13 -26.17 -4.75
CA ILE A 704 -19.50 -25.81 -4.39
C ILE A 704 -19.45 -24.64 -3.38
N PRO A 705 -20.01 -23.46 -3.71
CA PRO A 705 -19.97 -22.30 -2.83
C PRO A 705 -21.04 -22.34 -1.74
N LEU A 706 -20.83 -21.56 -0.69
CA LEU A 706 -21.80 -21.20 0.35
C LEU A 706 -22.33 -22.39 1.19
N VAL A 707 -21.57 -23.45 1.29
CA VAL A 707 -21.93 -24.64 2.07
C VAL A 707 -21.84 -24.33 3.55
N GLY A 708 -22.92 -24.60 4.29
CA GLY A 708 -22.99 -24.51 5.75
C GLY A 708 -23.24 -25.82 6.45
N ASP A 709 -23.69 -26.86 5.71
CA ASP A 709 -24.02 -28.16 6.24
C ASP A 709 -23.53 -29.29 5.32
N LYS A 710 -23.03 -30.37 5.91
CA LYS A 710 -22.59 -31.56 5.18
C LYS A 710 -23.66 -32.10 4.20
N LYS A 711 -24.93 -32.03 4.58
CA LYS A 711 -26.04 -32.54 3.76
C LYS A 711 -26.29 -31.68 2.53
N GLU A 712 -26.10 -30.37 2.64
CA GLU A 712 -26.13 -29.45 1.47
C GLU A 712 -25.08 -29.86 0.45
N LEU A 713 -23.84 -30.05 0.89
CA LEU A 713 -22.73 -30.44 0.03
C LEU A 713 -23.00 -31.82 -0.58
N LYS A 714 -23.44 -32.78 0.23
CA LYS A 714 -23.74 -34.13 -0.26
C LYS A 714 -24.82 -34.12 -1.34
N PHE A 715 -25.90 -33.37 -1.14
CA PHE A 715 -26.97 -33.25 -2.13
C PHE A 715 -26.45 -32.73 -3.48
N VAL A 716 -25.72 -31.64 -3.47
CA VAL A 716 -25.17 -31.06 -4.71
C VAL A 716 -24.08 -31.96 -5.29
N LYS A 717 -23.22 -32.52 -4.47
CA LYS A 717 -22.18 -33.47 -4.88
C LYS A 717 -22.79 -34.71 -5.60
N ASP A 718 -23.87 -35.27 -5.08
CA ASP A 718 -24.52 -36.40 -5.70
C ASP A 718 -25.02 -36.08 -7.12
N VAL A 719 -25.56 -34.87 -7.32
CA VAL A 719 -25.96 -34.38 -8.64
C VAL A 719 -24.75 -34.22 -9.58
N VAL A 720 -23.66 -33.65 -9.06
CA VAL A 720 -22.41 -33.46 -9.81
C VAL A 720 -21.80 -34.80 -10.22
N VAL A 721 -21.72 -35.76 -9.29
CA VAL A 721 -21.16 -37.10 -9.55
C VAL A 721 -22.00 -37.85 -10.58
N GLU A 722 -23.32 -37.85 -10.43
CA GLU A 722 -24.23 -38.48 -11.39
C GLU A 722 -24.00 -37.93 -12.80
N THR A 723 -23.92 -36.64 -12.95
CA THR A 723 -23.68 -35.96 -14.25
C THR A 723 -22.27 -36.23 -14.78
N ALA A 724 -21.25 -36.12 -13.94
CA ALA A 724 -19.88 -36.39 -14.33
C ALA A 724 -19.66 -37.82 -14.81
N GLU A 725 -20.21 -38.81 -14.09
CA GLU A 725 -20.12 -40.21 -14.48
C GLU A 725 -20.89 -40.50 -15.77
N ALA A 726 -22.05 -39.85 -15.98
CA ALA A 726 -22.78 -39.95 -17.23
C ALA A 726 -21.96 -39.41 -18.41
N VAL A 727 -21.34 -38.25 -18.28
CA VAL A 727 -20.50 -37.68 -19.32
C VAL A 727 -19.26 -38.56 -19.60
N LYS A 728 -18.61 -39.09 -18.58
CA LYS A 728 -17.49 -40.03 -18.73
C LYS A 728 -17.89 -41.27 -19.54
N LYS A 729 -19.03 -41.80 -19.25
CA LYS A 729 -19.58 -42.97 -19.96
C LYS A 729 -19.90 -42.64 -21.42
N GLU A 730 -20.60 -41.53 -21.65
CA GLU A 730 -20.94 -41.02 -23.00
C GLU A 730 -19.69 -40.81 -23.87
N LYS A 731 -18.62 -40.26 -23.28
CA LYS A 731 -17.38 -39.92 -23.97
C LYS A 731 -16.32 -41.04 -23.90
N ASN A 732 -16.63 -42.16 -23.27
CA ASN A 732 -15.70 -43.27 -23.02
C ASN A 732 -14.35 -42.78 -22.43
N SER A 733 -14.41 -41.98 -21.37
CA SER A 733 -13.28 -41.36 -20.70
C SER A 733 -13.07 -41.88 -19.28
N ASP A 734 -11.79 -41.97 -18.90
CA ASP A 734 -11.37 -42.38 -17.55
C ASP A 734 -10.91 -41.18 -16.72
N ILE A 735 -11.22 -39.96 -17.14
CA ILE A 735 -10.79 -38.72 -16.47
C ILE A 735 -11.17 -38.73 -15.01
N GLN A 736 -10.21 -38.32 -14.18
CA GLN A 736 -10.44 -38.10 -12.75
C GLN A 736 -10.90 -36.67 -12.49
N TYR A 737 -11.64 -36.46 -11.42
CA TYR A 737 -12.08 -35.13 -10.98
C TYR A 737 -12.19 -35.08 -9.46
N HIS A 738 -12.16 -33.90 -8.88
CA HIS A 738 -12.33 -33.68 -7.46
C HIS A 738 -13.49 -32.71 -7.21
N ILE A 739 -14.21 -32.97 -6.13
CA ILE A 739 -15.30 -32.11 -5.68
C ILE A 739 -14.95 -31.61 -4.27
N GLY A 740 -14.90 -30.32 -4.11
CA GLY A 740 -14.66 -29.66 -2.85
C GLY A 740 -15.62 -28.53 -2.59
N THR A 741 -15.35 -27.76 -1.58
CA THR A 741 -16.21 -26.65 -1.17
C THR A 741 -15.41 -25.40 -0.80
N MET A 742 -16.08 -24.27 -0.90
CA MET A 742 -15.60 -23.03 -0.31
C MET A 742 -16.01 -22.99 1.16
N ILE A 743 -15.05 -22.78 2.04
CA ILE A 743 -15.31 -22.49 3.47
C ILE A 743 -15.41 -20.98 3.62
N GLU A 744 -16.61 -20.48 3.70
CA GLU A 744 -16.92 -19.05 3.74
C GLU A 744 -18.03 -18.70 4.72
N ILE A 745 -18.67 -19.71 5.30
CA ILE A 745 -19.67 -19.53 6.36
C ILE A 745 -19.04 -19.97 7.69
N PRO A 746 -19.16 -19.18 8.76
CA PRO A 746 -18.61 -19.55 10.08
C PRO A 746 -19.05 -20.95 10.55
N ARG A 747 -20.30 -21.33 10.32
CA ARG A 747 -20.79 -22.68 10.66
C ARG A 747 -20.01 -23.78 9.93
N ALA A 748 -19.65 -23.55 8.67
CA ALA A 748 -18.84 -24.50 7.90
C ALA A 748 -17.44 -24.68 8.50
N ALA A 749 -16.82 -23.58 8.96
CA ALA A 749 -15.54 -23.63 9.64
C ALA A 749 -15.62 -24.42 10.96
N LEU A 750 -16.68 -24.22 11.73
CA LEU A 750 -16.93 -24.94 12.99
C LEU A 750 -17.15 -26.44 12.80
N LEU A 751 -17.75 -26.86 11.68
CA LEU A 751 -18.09 -28.24 11.35
C LEU A 751 -17.24 -28.79 10.19
N ALA A 752 -16.07 -28.24 9.98
CA ALA A 752 -15.21 -28.60 8.86
C ALA A 752 -14.81 -30.09 8.83
N ASN A 753 -14.69 -30.72 10.00
CA ASN A 753 -14.46 -32.18 10.08
C ASN A 753 -15.60 -33.02 9.47
N GLU A 754 -16.85 -32.61 9.63
CA GLU A 754 -17.99 -33.27 9.02
C GLU A 754 -18.05 -32.99 7.51
N ILE A 755 -17.83 -31.75 7.11
CA ILE A 755 -17.85 -31.34 5.70
C ILE A 755 -16.73 -32.03 4.92
N ALA A 756 -15.57 -32.23 5.52
CA ALA A 756 -14.46 -32.95 4.91
C ALA A 756 -14.73 -34.44 4.62
N GLU A 757 -15.77 -35.02 5.18
CA GLU A 757 -16.20 -36.36 4.79
C GLU A 757 -16.70 -36.39 3.33
N GLU A 758 -17.27 -35.30 2.86
CA GLU A 758 -17.77 -35.14 1.50
C GLU A 758 -16.87 -34.32 0.61
N ALA A 759 -16.17 -33.32 1.14
CA ALA A 759 -15.27 -32.44 0.38
C ALA A 759 -13.86 -33.02 0.27
N GLU A 760 -13.33 -33.08 -0.94
CA GLU A 760 -11.96 -33.52 -1.22
C GLU A 760 -10.94 -32.40 -1.07
N PHE A 761 -11.38 -31.14 -1.10
CA PHE A 761 -10.57 -29.95 -0.84
C PHE A 761 -11.41 -28.84 -0.24
N PHE A 762 -10.73 -27.92 0.44
CA PHE A 762 -11.30 -26.67 0.93
C PHE A 762 -10.62 -25.48 0.26
N SER A 763 -11.41 -24.47 -0.07
CA SER A 763 -10.93 -23.13 -0.42
C SER A 763 -11.60 -22.11 0.51
N PHE A 764 -10.80 -21.32 1.20
CA PHE A 764 -11.34 -20.29 2.10
C PHE A 764 -11.78 -19.06 1.31
N GLY A 765 -13.08 -18.79 1.30
CA GLY A 765 -13.70 -17.59 0.76
C GLY A 765 -13.71 -16.49 1.82
N THR A 766 -12.59 -15.85 2.03
CA THR A 766 -12.38 -14.96 3.16
C THR A 766 -13.16 -13.65 3.09
N ASN A 767 -13.66 -13.25 1.92
CA ASN A 767 -14.55 -12.09 1.81
C ASN A 767 -15.86 -12.33 2.57
N ASP A 768 -16.56 -13.41 2.25
CA ASP A 768 -17.81 -13.80 2.91
C ASP A 768 -17.57 -14.20 4.37
N LEU A 769 -16.53 -14.96 4.64
CA LEU A 769 -16.16 -15.34 6.00
C LEU A 769 -15.91 -14.11 6.89
N THR A 770 -15.27 -13.09 6.37
CA THR A 770 -15.04 -11.82 7.06
C THR A 770 -16.35 -11.08 7.30
N GLN A 771 -17.20 -10.93 6.27
CA GLN A 771 -18.52 -10.30 6.40
C GLN A 771 -19.36 -10.92 7.52
N MET A 772 -19.45 -12.24 7.52
CA MET A 772 -20.27 -12.96 8.48
C MET A 772 -19.67 -12.98 9.89
N THR A 773 -18.35 -12.93 10.01
CA THR A 773 -17.67 -12.89 11.30
C THR A 773 -17.76 -11.50 11.94
N PHE A 774 -17.58 -10.43 11.16
CA PHE A 774 -17.75 -9.06 11.63
C PHE A 774 -19.22 -8.64 11.74
N GLY A 775 -20.10 -9.27 10.99
CA GLY A 775 -21.53 -8.95 10.99
C GLY A 775 -21.90 -7.67 10.23
N PHE A 776 -21.10 -7.29 9.24
CA PHE A 776 -21.42 -6.18 8.33
C PHE A 776 -21.08 -6.52 6.87
N SER A 777 -21.83 -5.90 5.97
CA SER A 777 -21.61 -6.04 4.53
C SER A 777 -20.38 -5.30 4.06
N ARG A 778 -19.60 -5.91 3.19
CA ARG A 778 -18.47 -5.29 2.50
C ARG A 778 -18.91 -4.02 1.74
N ASP A 779 -20.04 -4.08 1.07
CA ASP A 779 -20.54 -2.99 0.22
C ASP A 779 -21.05 -1.79 1.05
N ASP A 780 -21.54 -2.04 2.28
CA ASP A 780 -22.01 -1.00 3.19
C ASP A 780 -20.93 -0.46 4.14
N ALA A 781 -19.84 -1.19 4.32
CA ALA A 781 -18.81 -0.86 5.31
C ALA A 781 -18.16 0.51 5.07
N GLY A 782 -18.07 0.97 3.83
CA GLY A 782 -17.54 2.29 3.46
C GLY A 782 -18.25 3.46 4.15
N LYS A 783 -19.50 3.28 4.56
CA LYS A 783 -20.31 4.31 5.24
C LYS A 783 -19.82 4.64 6.66
N PHE A 784 -19.10 3.70 7.32
CA PHE A 784 -18.68 3.87 8.71
C PHE A 784 -17.20 3.56 8.98
N LEU A 785 -16.52 2.81 8.13
CA LEU A 785 -15.13 2.44 8.34
C LEU A 785 -14.20 3.66 8.45
N GLY A 786 -14.50 4.74 7.75
CA GLY A 786 -13.77 6.00 7.88
C GLY A 786 -13.73 6.53 9.32
N ASP A 787 -14.87 6.49 10.01
CA ASP A 787 -14.97 6.90 11.42
C ASP A 787 -14.26 5.91 12.34
N TYR A 788 -14.29 4.62 12.03
CA TYR A 788 -13.55 3.58 12.77
C TYR A 788 -12.04 3.82 12.71
N TYR A 789 -11.52 4.20 11.54
CA TYR A 789 -10.10 4.54 11.41
C TYR A 789 -9.76 5.83 12.16
N LYS A 790 -10.60 6.85 12.05
CA LYS A 790 -10.43 8.13 12.75
C LYS A 790 -10.42 7.95 14.28
N ASN A 791 -11.29 7.09 14.78
CA ASN A 791 -11.40 6.79 16.22
C ASN A 791 -10.46 5.67 16.68
N LYS A 792 -9.55 5.20 15.82
CA LYS A 792 -8.55 4.15 16.12
C LYS A 792 -9.17 2.83 16.57
N ILE A 793 -10.36 2.49 16.09
CA ILE A 793 -11.03 1.21 16.37
C ILE A 793 -10.43 0.13 15.50
N TYR A 794 -10.24 0.39 14.20
CA TYR A 794 -9.54 -0.48 13.28
C TYR A 794 -8.30 0.23 12.72
N GLU A 795 -7.22 -0.52 12.58
CA GLU A 795 -5.98 -0.04 11.97
C GLU A 795 -5.95 -0.22 10.45
N SER A 796 -6.65 -1.24 9.94
CA SER A 796 -6.71 -1.57 8.52
C SER A 796 -8.10 -2.10 8.13
N ASP A 797 -8.37 -2.08 6.82
CA ASP A 797 -9.57 -2.67 6.25
C ASP A 797 -9.52 -4.20 6.38
N PRO A 798 -10.48 -4.83 7.09
CA PRO A 798 -10.51 -6.28 7.26
C PRO A 798 -10.75 -7.05 5.97
N PHE A 799 -11.22 -6.40 4.90
CA PHE A 799 -11.39 -7.02 3.58
C PHE A 799 -10.11 -6.98 2.74
N ALA A 800 -9.24 -6.02 2.98
CA ALA A 800 -7.95 -5.93 2.32
C ALA A 800 -6.88 -6.78 3.01
N ARG A 801 -6.92 -6.84 4.33
CA ARG A 801 -5.98 -7.56 5.18
C ARG A 801 -6.73 -8.49 6.12
N LEU A 802 -6.34 -9.77 6.15
CA LEU A 802 -7.02 -10.77 6.97
C LEU A 802 -6.97 -10.42 8.46
N ASP A 803 -8.14 -10.39 9.08
CA ASP A 803 -8.27 -10.35 10.54
C ASP A 803 -7.80 -11.67 11.14
N GLN A 804 -6.54 -11.72 11.56
CA GLN A 804 -5.94 -12.93 12.10
C GLN A 804 -6.48 -13.31 13.49
N LYS A 805 -7.02 -12.34 14.24
CA LYS A 805 -7.53 -12.56 15.60
C LYS A 805 -8.90 -13.21 15.63
N GLY A 806 -9.80 -12.83 14.73
CA GLY A 806 -11.16 -13.36 14.64
C GLY A 806 -11.30 -14.34 13.50
N VAL A 807 -11.31 -13.84 12.27
CA VAL A 807 -11.47 -14.67 11.05
C VAL A 807 -10.36 -15.72 10.94
N GLY A 808 -9.13 -15.35 11.30
CA GLY A 808 -7.99 -16.27 11.29
C GLY A 808 -8.18 -17.49 12.19
N GLN A 809 -8.87 -17.36 13.33
CA GLN A 809 -9.20 -18.51 14.18
C GLN A 809 -10.11 -19.51 13.46
N LEU A 810 -11.10 -19.03 12.70
CA LEU A 810 -11.97 -19.88 11.91
C LEU A 810 -11.22 -20.60 10.79
N VAL A 811 -10.30 -19.90 10.13
CA VAL A 811 -9.46 -20.52 9.08
C VAL A 811 -8.57 -21.62 9.68
N GLN A 812 -7.90 -21.33 10.77
CA GLN A 812 -7.05 -22.31 11.47
C GLN A 812 -7.86 -23.52 11.95
N MET A 813 -8.98 -23.27 12.59
CA MET A 813 -9.88 -24.32 13.08
C MET A 813 -10.37 -25.22 11.95
N ALA A 814 -10.81 -24.63 10.85
CA ALA A 814 -11.27 -25.38 9.69
C ALA A 814 -10.14 -26.21 9.03
N ALA A 815 -8.94 -25.66 8.97
CA ALA A 815 -7.78 -26.38 8.47
C ALA A 815 -7.45 -27.61 9.34
N GLU A 816 -7.40 -27.44 10.64
CA GLU A 816 -7.12 -28.53 11.59
C GLU A 816 -8.22 -29.61 11.56
N LYS A 817 -9.48 -29.20 11.57
CA LYS A 817 -10.63 -30.11 11.52
C LYS A 817 -10.73 -30.84 10.18
N GLY A 818 -10.48 -30.16 9.08
CA GLY A 818 -10.45 -30.76 7.75
C GLY A 818 -9.38 -31.86 7.66
N ARG A 819 -8.18 -31.58 8.16
CA ARG A 819 -7.09 -32.55 8.21
C ARG A 819 -7.35 -33.71 9.17
N SER A 820 -8.10 -33.52 10.23
CA SER A 820 -8.46 -34.61 11.15
C SER A 820 -9.31 -35.66 10.48
N THR A 821 -10.16 -35.31 9.54
CA THR A 821 -10.98 -36.21 8.75
C THR A 821 -10.26 -36.71 7.50
N ARG A 822 -9.59 -35.85 6.81
CA ARG A 822 -8.88 -36.09 5.55
C ARG A 822 -7.45 -35.53 5.62
N PRO A 823 -6.45 -36.34 6.07
CA PRO A 823 -5.09 -35.83 6.32
C PRO A 823 -4.43 -35.13 5.12
N ASP A 824 -4.75 -35.58 3.91
CA ASP A 824 -4.16 -35.04 2.65
C ASP A 824 -5.05 -33.97 1.98
N ILE A 825 -6.03 -33.44 2.68
CA ILE A 825 -6.92 -32.43 2.12
C ILE A 825 -6.15 -31.21 1.63
N LYS A 826 -6.40 -30.80 0.40
CA LYS A 826 -5.88 -29.54 -0.11
C LYS A 826 -6.62 -28.37 0.52
N LEU A 827 -5.87 -27.40 0.99
CA LEU A 827 -6.39 -26.20 1.64
C LEU A 827 -5.85 -24.97 0.91
N GLY A 828 -6.74 -24.18 0.37
CA GLY A 828 -6.37 -22.94 -0.32
C GLY A 828 -7.15 -21.74 0.19
N ILE A 829 -6.70 -20.55 -0.17
CA ILE A 829 -7.39 -19.29 0.06
C ILE A 829 -7.55 -18.56 -1.27
N CYS A 830 -8.70 -18.00 -1.54
CA CYS A 830 -9.01 -17.37 -2.82
C CYS A 830 -9.65 -15.99 -2.73
N GLY A 831 -9.87 -15.45 -1.54
CA GLY A 831 -10.33 -14.07 -1.34
C GLY A 831 -9.23 -13.04 -1.66
N GLU A 832 -9.55 -11.76 -1.53
CA GLU A 832 -8.59 -10.64 -1.71
C GLU A 832 -7.32 -10.82 -0.86
N HIS A 833 -7.44 -11.48 0.27
CA HIS A 833 -6.34 -11.78 1.19
C HIS A 833 -5.25 -12.68 0.58
N GLY A 834 -5.57 -13.45 -0.46
CA GLY A 834 -4.60 -14.31 -1.14
C GLY A 834 -3.44 -13.57 -1.83
N GLY A 835 -3.59 -12.28 -2.05
CA GLY A 835 -2.55 -11.39 -2.59
C GLY A 835 -1.91 -10.45 -1.56
N ASP A 836 -2.35 -10.47 -0.30
CA ASP A 836 -1.81 -9.63 0.77
C ASP A 836 -0.65 -10.32 1.49
N PRO A 837 0.55 -9.71 1.55
CA PRO A 837 1.72 -10.35 2.15
C PRO A 837 1.54 -10.83 3.60
N SER A 838 0.89 -10.04 4.45
CA SER A 838 0.66 -10.43 5.85
C SER A 838 -0.30 -11.61 5.99
N SER A 839 -1.32 -11.64 5.15
CA SER A 839 -2.28 -12.75 5.08
C SER A 839 -1.63 -14.03 4.54
N ILE A 840 -0.73 -13.90 3.57
CA ILE A 840 0.05 -15.02 3.02
C ILE A 840 0.99 -15.61 4.09
N GLU A 841 1.62 -14.78 4.90
CA GLU A 841 2.44 -15.21 6.03
C GLU A 841 1.60 -16.03 7.03
N PHE A 842 0.39 -15.59 7.33
CA PHE A 842 -0.57 -16.35 8.14
C PHE A 842 -0.94 -17.69 7.48
N CYS A 843 -1.23 -17.72 6.19
CA CYS A 843 -1.53 -18.95 5.45
C CYS A 843 -0.37 -19.95 5.51
N HIS A 844 0.86 -19.47 5.39
CA HIS A 844 2.04 -20.30 5.55
C HIS A 844 2.13 -20.88 6.96
N LYS A 845 1.90 -20.08 7.99
CA LYS A 845 1.92 -20.49 9.40
C LYS A 845 0.88 -21.56 9.72
N VAL A 846 -0.32 -21.41 9.19
CA VAL A 846 -1.42 -22.40 9.33
C VAL A 846 -1.14 -23.66 8.52
N GLY A 847 -0.26 -23.59 7.56
CA GLY A 847 0.13 -24.70 6.68
C GLY A 847 -0.86 -24.97 5.56
N LEU A 848 -1.44 -23.93 4.97
CA LEU A 848 -2.24 -24.08 3.76
C LEU A 848 -1.41 -24.62 2.59
N THR A 849 -2.06 -25.23 1.62
CA THR A 849 -1.41 -25.79 0.44
C THR A 849 -1.06 -24.69 -0.57
N TYR A 850 -1.99 -23.75 -0.81
CA TYR A 850 -1.80 -22.68 -1.77
C TYR A 850 -2.54 -21.39 -1.37
N VAL A 851 -2.09 -20.31 -1.95
CA VAL A 851 -2.82 -19.03 -2.00
C VAL A 851 -3.21 -18.74 -3.44
N SER A 852 -4.35 -18.07 -3.65
CA SER A 852 -4.85 -17.71 -4.97
C SER A 852 -5.18 -16.22 -5.00
N CYS A 853 -4.70 -15.51 -6.01
CA CYS A 853 -4.83 -14.06 -6.14
C CYS A 853 -5.01 -13.65 -7.60
N SER A 854 -5.30 -12.36 -7.82
CA SER A 854 -5.39 -11.84 -9.19
C SER A 854 -4.05 -12.01 -9.94
N PRO A 855 -4.07 -12.08 -11.29
CA PRO A 855 -2.87 -12.36 -12.08
C PRO A 855 -1.67 -11.45 -11.76
N TYR A 856 -1.89 -10.15 -11.61
CA TYR A 856 -0.83 -9.19 -11.32
C TYR A 856 -0.25 -9.29 -9.91
N ARG A 857 -0.96 -9.94 -8.99
CA ARG A 857 -0.48 -10.18 -7.63
C ARG A 857 0.32 -11.49 -7.49
N VAL A 858 0.36 -12.31 -8.50
CA VAL A 858 1.09 -13.59 -8.48
C VAL A 858 2.57 -13.41 -8.09
N PRO A 859 3.34 -12.47 -8.68
CA PRO A 859 4.72 -12.23 -8.25
C PRO A 859 4.84 -11.80 -6.78
N ILE A 860 3.94 -10.94 -6.32
CA ILE A 860 3.87 -10.48 -4.93
C ILE A 860 3.65 -11.68 -4.00
N ALA A 861 2.69 -12.53 -4.32
CA ALA A 861 2.38 -13.71 -3.54
C ALA A 861 3.53 -14.72 -3.50
N ARG A 862 4.22 -14.92 -4.61
CA ARG A 862 5.42 -15.79 -4.69
C ARG A 862 6.52 -15.28 -3.76
N LEU A 863 6.79 -13.98 -3.81
CA LEU A 863 7.80 -13.35 -2.94
C LEU A 863 7.39 -13.40 -1.47
N ALA A 864 6.16 -13.05 -1.15
CA ALA A 864 5.64 -13.08 0.22
C ALA A 864 5.65 -14.50 0.82
N ALA A 865 5.28 -15.51 0.04
CA ALA A 865 5.35 -16.91 0.44
C ALA A 865 6.79 -17.37 0.72
N ALA A 866 7.74 -16.94 -0.09
CA ALA A 866 9.16 -17.19 0.12
C ALA A 866 9.68 -16.53 1.40
N GLN A 867 9.33 -15.28 1.61
CA GLN A 867 9.70 -14.55 2.82
C GLN A 867 9.14 -15.20 4.08
N ALA A 868 7.88 -15.64 4.05
CA ALA A 868 7.28 -16.37 5.15
C ALA A 868 8.02 -17.69 5.47
N ALA A 869 8.39 -18.44 4.44
CA ALA A 869 9.16 -19.68 4.60
C ALA A 869 10.57 -19.47 5.18
N ILE A 870 11.24 -18.40 4.75
CA ILE A 870 12.58 -18.06 5.25
C ILE A 870 12.52 -17.62 6.72
N LYS A 871 11.54 -16.79 7.08
CA LYS A 871 11.39 -16.30 8.47
C LYS A 871 11.06 -17.40 9.48
N GLN A 872 10.51 -18.52 9.04
CA GLN A 872 10.15 -19.65 9.91
C GLN A 872 11.27 -20.70 10.04
N LYS A 873 12.37 -20.57 9.33
CA LYS A 873 13.57 -21.39 9.55
C LYS A 873 14.25 -20.99 10.86
#